data_e5bece6b4fa32db3160c9c7f154f77c6
#
_entry.id   e5bece6b4fa32db3160c9c7f154f77c6
#
_cell.length_a   1.000
_cell.length_b   1.000
_cell.length_c   1.000
_cell.angle_alpha   90.00
_cell.angle_beta   90.00
_cell.angle_gamma   90.00
#
_symmetry.space_group_name_H-M   'P 1'
#
loop_
_entity.id
_entity.type
_entity.pdbx_description
1 polymer ?
#
loop_
_entity_poly.entity_id
_entity_poly.type
_entity_poly.pdbx_seq_one_letter_code
_entity_poly.pdbx_strand_id
1 'polypeptide(L)'
;MSHTPTPAAGSGHAPANSQTALVIGAIGVVFGDIGTSPLYTLKEAFSPHYGLNPDHDTVLGILSLVFWALMLVVTLKYVTVIMRADNDGEGGIMALTALAQRTLPGGSRSMYVVGILGIFGASLFFGDGVITPAISVLSAVEGLEVAAPKLEPFVVPITLVVLSMLFLAQRFGTERVGKAFGPITLVWFFALGAIGVYNMARAPEVLHALNPWWGVRFFAEHNWHAVFVLGAVVLAVTGGEALYADMGHFGAKAIRRSWQFVVLPMLTLTYLGQGALVLRDPSAVSNPFYEAVPDWALYPMIVLATAATVIASQALITGAYSVASQAMQLGYIPRMHIHHTSHSTIGQIYVPAVNWCLLALVAVAVIGFGDSASLATAYGVSVTGTMLITTVLMIIYARANPRMPAPLLWLVGLVFLAVDCAFFYANIIKFLDGAWFPLLLGLILFVLMRTWRRGRKLLHDEIRKDGIKLDTFLPGLMLAPPVRVPGTAVFLTADPMVVPHALMHNLKHNKVLHERNVFLTVETLQMPYAAAGKRLKIDAIGDEFYRVHVRFGFMETPDVPLALMRSCDQGGIYFDPMDTTYFASRETIVASANRGMPIWRDKLFALMHRNAAPATGFFRIPGNRLVELGAQVEI
;
A
#
# COMPACT_ATOMS: atom_id res chain seq x y z
N MET A 1 36.90 3.60 46.07
CA MET A 1 35.74 2.77 45.77
C MET A 1 35.44 2.94 44.30
N SER A 2 35.85 1.96 43.53
CA SER A 2 35.72 1.94 42.08
C SER A 2 34.33 1.50 41.63
N HIS A 3 33.56 2.39 41.04
CA HIS A 3 32.32 2.04 40.38
C HIS A 3 32.62 1.65 38.92
N THR A 4 32.54 0.37 38.62
CA THR A 4 32.46 -0.18 37.28
C THR A 4 31.15 0.20 36.66
N PRO A 5 31.10 0.74 35.43
CA PRO A 5 29.86 1.00 34.73
C PRO A 5 29.26 -0.31 34.20
N THR A 6 28.03 -0.56 34.58
CA THR A 6 27.18 -1.64 34.02
C THR A 6 26.98 -1.42 32.53
N PRO A 7 27.09 -2.44 31.66
CA PRO A 7 26.87 -2.27 30.24
C PRO A 7 25.41 -1.95 29.96
N ALA A 8 25.20 -0.92 29.13
CA ALA A 8 23.90 -0.48 28.66
C ALA A 8 23.12 -1.66 28.03
N ALA A 9 21.92 -1.85 28.51
CA ALA A 9 20.96 -2.84 28.02
C ALA A 9 20.79 -2.70 26.50
N GLY A 10 21.00 -3.81 25.82
CA GLY A 10 20.87 -3.93 24.37
C GLY A 10 19.46 -3.54 23.90
N SER A 11 19.44 -3.14 22.65
CA SER A 11 18.27 -2.97 21.79
C SER A 11 17.13 -3.93 22.21
N GLY A 12 16.05 -3.37 22.76
CA GLY A 12 14.85 -4.12 23.10
C GLY A 12 14.26 -4.75 21.84
N HIS A 13 14.63 -5.99 21.57
CA HIS A 13 13.86 -6.85 20.72
C HIS A 13 12.53 -7.06 21.42
N ALA A 14 11.44 -6.61 20.80
CA ALA A 14 10.10 -7.03 21.19
C ALA A 14 10.11 -8.55 21.37
N PRO A 15 9.35 -9.11 22.34
CA PRO A 15 9.34 -10.54 22.59
C PRO A 15 9.07 -11.25 21.26
N ALA A 16 9.94 -12.19 20.87
CA ALA A 16 9.82 -12.93 19.64
C ALA A 16 8.46 -13.63 19.65
N ASN A 17 7.49 -13.06 18.93
CA ASN A 17 6.20 -13.72 18.69
C ASN A 17 6.51 -15.14 18.22
N SER A 18 5.90 -16.15 18.81
CA SER A 18 6.12 -17.52 18.37
C SER A 18 5.83 -17.63 16.88
N GLN A 19 6.59 -18.40 16.13
CA GLN A 19 6.38 -18.56 14.68
C GLN A 19 4.93 -18.95 14.37
N THR A 20 4.29 -19.70 15.25
CA THR A 20 2.87 -20.07 15.15
C THR A 20 1.95 -18.85 15.23
N ALA A 21 2.22 -17.91 16.13
CA ALA A 21 1.44 -16.67 16.25
C ALA A 21 1.56 -15.81 14.99
N LEU A 22 2.76 -15.74 14.39
CA LEU A 22 2.97 -15.02 13.11
C LEU A 22 2.25 -15.71 11.94
N VAL A 23 2.24 -17.03 11.88
CA VAL A 23 1.51 -17.81 10.86
C VAL A 23 0.00 -17.56 10.99
N ILE A 24 -0.56 -17.65 12.20
CA ILE A 24 -1.99 -17.40 12.44
C ILE A 24 -2.34 -15.93 12.13
N GLY A 25 -1.49 -14.99 12.53
CA GLY A 25 -1.66 -13.58 12.20
C GLY A 25 -1.64 -13.33 10.68
N ALA A 26 -0.73 -13.96 9.96
CA ALA A 26 -0.67 -13.88 8.50
C ALA A 26 -1.94 -14.44 7.85
N ILE A 27 -2.47 -15.57 8.33
CA ILE A 27 -3.76 -16.11 7.85
C ILE A 27 -4.88 -15.10 8.06
N GLY A 28 -4.90 -14.42 9.20
CA GLY A 28 -5.95 -13.47 9.54
C GLY A 28 -5.95 -12.18 8.74
N VAL A 29 -4.79 -11.68 8.35
CA VAL A 29 -4.67 -10.35 7.73
C VAL A 29 -4.31 -10.48 6.25
N VAL A 30 -3.21 -11.19 5.95
CA VAL A 30 -2.62 -11.22 4.61
C VAL A 30 -3.49 -11.96 3.60
N PHE A 31 -4.17 -13.02 4.03
CA PHE A 31 -4.94 -13.91 3.16
C PHE A 31 -6.46 -13.65 3.21
N GLY A 32 -6.88 -12.54 3.81
CA GLY A 32 -8.29 -12.18 3.89
C GLY A 32 -8.93 -12.04 2.51
N ASP A 33 -8.34 -11.23 1.65
CA ASP A 33 -8.87 -10.91 0.33
C ASP A 33 -8.91 -12.15 -0.59
N ILE A 34 -7.79 -12.85 -0.75
CA ILE A 34 -7.77 -14.08 -1.56
C ILE A 34 -8.68 -15.18 -0.99
N GLY A 35 -8.91 -15.16 0.34
CA GLY A 35 -9.81 -16.09 1.03
C GLY A 35 -11.28 -15.82 0.77
N THR A 36 -11.66 -14.61 0.35
CA THR A 36 -13.04 -14.25 0.03
C THR A 36 -13.37 -14.36 -1.45
N SER A 37 -12.36 -14.54 -2.31
CA SER A 37 -12.54 -14.73 -3.76
C SER A 37 -13.48 -15.89 -4.15
N PRO A 38 -13.57 -17.02 -3.42
CA PRO A 38 -14.52 -18.08 -3.72
C PRO A 38 -16.00 -17.67 -3.69
N LEU A 39 -16.34 -16.56 -3.03
CA LEU A 39 -17.72 -16.05 -2.95
C LEU A 39 -18.24 -15.58 -4.31
N TYR A 40 -17.36 -15.10 -5.20
CA TYR A 40 -17.76 -14.44 -6.44
C TYR A 40 -17.06 -14.96 -7.70
N THR A 41 -15.92 -15.65 -7.60
CA THR A 41 -15.10 -16.03 -8.77
C THR A 41 -15.84 -16.96 -9.72
N LEU A 42 -16.42 -18.07 -9.24
CA LEU A 42 -17.13 -19.01 -10.11
C LEU A 42 -18.50 -18.48 -10.54
N LYS A 43 -19.20 -17.71 -9.69
CA LYS A 43 -20.40 -16.97 -10.06
C LYS A 43 -20.14 -16.09 -11.28
N GLU A 44 -19.04 -15.32 -11.25
CA GLU A 44 -18.64 -14.48 -12.38
C GLU A 44 -18.21 -15.32 -13.59
N ALA A 45 -17.44 -16.40 -13.41
CA ALA A 45 -16.95 -17.22 -14.53
C ALA A 45 -18.09 -17.88 -15.35
N PHE A 46 -19.23 -18.14 -14.73
CA PHE A 46 -20.44 -18.66 -15.38
C PHE A 46 -21.51 -17.57 -15.62
N SER A 47 -21.15 -16.29 -15.48
CA SER A 47 -22.07 -15.20 -15.78
C SER A 47 -22.58 -15.30 -17.23
N PRO A 48 -23.87 -14.99 -17.46
CA PRO A 48 -24.47 -14.98 -18.81
C PRO A 48 -23.70 -14.12 -19.82
N HIS A 49 -22.93 -13.14 -19.34
CA HIS A 49 -22.09 -12.29 -20.17
C HIS A 49 -21.07 -13.07 -21.01
N TYR A 50 -20.60 -14.24 -20.53
CA TYR A 50 -19.63 -15.08 -21.25
C TYR A 50 -20.27 -16.06 -22.23
N GLY A 51 -21.59 -16.27 -22.13
CA GLY A 51 -22.33 -17.18 -23.01
C GLY A 51 -21.88 -18.65 -22.92
N LEU A 52 -21.31 -19.06 -21.79
CA LEU A 52 -20.83 -20.42 -21.57
C LEU A 52 -21.94 -21.31 -20.98
N ASN A 53 -22.04 -22.52 -21.52
CA ASN A 53 -22.87 -23.56 -20.89
C ASN A 53 -22.04 -24.29 -19.82
N PRO A 54 -22.60 -24.58 -18.65
CA PRO A 54 -21.92 -25.30 -17.58
C PRO A 54 -21.88 -26.82 -17.86
N ASP A 55 -21.35 -27.22 -19.02
CA ASP A 55 -21.11 -28.61 -19.38
C ASP A 55 -19.82 -29.12 -18.69
N HIS A 56 -19.64 -30.43 -18.73
CA HIS A 56 -18.53 -31.11 -18.07
C HIS A 56 -17.15 -30.54 -18.45
N ASP A 57 -16.91 -30.33 -19.73
CA ASP A 57 -15.60 -29.90 -20.24
C ASP A 57 -15.33 -28.44 -19.93
N THR A 58 -16.34 -27.58 -20.00
CA THR A 58 -16.29 -26.16 -19.63
C THR A 58 -16.02 -25.99 -18.13
N VAL A 59 -16.71 -26.75 -17.25
CA VAL A 59 -16.49 -26.69 -15.81
C VAL A 59 -15.08 -27.13 -15.45
N LEU A 60 -14.60 -28.26 -15.97
CA LEU A 60 -13.22 -28.73 -15.72
C LEU A 60 -12.17 -27.76 -16.27
N GLY A 61 -12.45 -27.16 -17.44
CA GLY A 61 -11.59 -26.16 -18.05
C GLY A 61 -11.42 -24.91 -17.17
N ILE A 62 -12.52 -24.31 -16.70
CA ILE A 62 -12.50 -23.15 -15.83
C ILE A 62 -11.80 -23.45 -14.51
N LEU A 63 -12.10 -24.59 -13.87
CA LEU A 63 -11.46 -24.99 -12.62
C LEU A 63 -9.96 -25.22 -12.79
N SER A 64 -9.55 -25.81 -13.92
CA SER A 64 -8.14 -26.00 -14.26
C SER A 64 -7.43 -24.64 -14.38
N LEU A 65 -8.04 -23.67 -15.07
CA LEU A 65 -7.50 -22.31 -15.19
C LEU A 65 -7.38 -21.62 -13.84
N VAL A 66 -8.38 -21.73 -12.96
CA VAL A 66 -8.35 -21.18 -11.59
C VAL A 66 -7.22 -21.80 -10.77
N PHE A 67 -7.10 -23.14 -10.76
CA PHE A 67 -6.05 -23.84 -10.04
C PHE A 67 -4.64 -23.43 -10.52
N TRP A 68 -4.42 -23.44 -11.83
CA TRP A 68 -3.12 -23.09 -12.39
C TRP A 68 -2.81 -21.60 -12.30
N ALA A 69 -3.82 -20.72 -12.27
CA ALA A 69 -3.63 -19.31 -11.94
C ALA A 69 -3.13 -19.14 -10.49
N LEU A 70 -3.72 -19.83 -9.50
CA LEU A 70 -3.23 -19.84 -8.12
C LEU A 70 -1.78 -20.37 -8.03
N MET A 71 -1.44 -21.40 -8.80
CA MET A 71 -0.09 -21.94 -8.84
C MET A 71 0.91 -21.01 -9.50
N LEU A 72 0.61 -20.45 -10.66
CA LEU A 72 1.55 -19.62 -11.43
C LEU A 72 1.68 -18.22 -10.83
N VAL A 73 0.55 -17.57 -10.49
CA VAL A 73 0.55 -16.18 -10.04
C VAL A 73 0.85 -16.10 -8.55
N VAL A 74 0.09 -16.76 -7.70
CA VAL A 74 0.27 -16.59 -6.26
C VAL A 74 1.48 -17.39 -5.78
N THR A 75 1.53 -18.69 -6.06
CA THR A 75 2.59 -19.57 -5.52
C THR A 75 3.96 -19.27 -6.15
N LEU A 76 4.04 -19.26 -7.48
CA LEU A 76 5.32 -19.12 -8.15
C LEU A 76 5.76 -17.65 -8.23
N LYS A 77 4.91 -16.76 -8.76
CA LYS A 77 5.27 -15.36 -8.96
C LYS A 77 5.41 -14.61 -7.64
N TYR A 78 4.34 -14.53 -6.81
CA TYR A 78 4.39 -13.74 -5.59
C TYR A 78 5.15 -14.40 -4.46
N VAL A 79 4.73 -15.60 -4.02
CA VAL A 79 5.29 -16.26 -2.83
C VAL A 79 6.73 -16.73 -3.04
N THR A 80 7.09 -17.19 -4.26
CA THR A 80 8.43 -17.74 -4.52
C THR A 80 9.38 -16.69 -5.07
N VAL A 81 8.96 -15.82 -6.01
CA VAL A 81 9.86 -14.90 -6.73
C VAL A 81 9.81 -13.49 -6.13
N ILE A 82 8.64 -12.83 -6.13
CA ILE A 82 8.52 -11.40 -5.75
C ILE A 82 8.87 -11.16 -4.29
N MET A 83 8.44 -12.03 -3.37
CA MET A 83 8.80 -11.93 -1.95
C MET A 83 10.30 -12.10 -1.64
N ARG A 84 11.15 -12.29 -2.66
CA ARG A 84 12.62 -12.22 -2.51
C ARG A 84 13.16 -10.81 -2.74
N ALA A 85 12.37 -9.92 -3.30
CA ALA A 85 12.68 -8.49 -3.41
C ALA A 85 12.33 -7.81 -2.09
N ASP A 86 13.21 -7.98 -1.13
CA ASP A 86 13.11 -7.49 0.24
C ASP A 86 13.85 -6.16 0.37
N ASN A 87 13.17 -5.13 0.84
CA ASN A 87 13.74 -3.83 1.17
C ASN A 87 13.80 -3.69 2.70
N ASP A 88 14.82 -4.30 3.32
CA ASP A 88 15.03 -4.32 4.77
C ASP A 88 13.78 -4.81 5.56
N GLY A 89 13.18 -5.90 5.09
CA GLY A 89 11.95 -6.48 5.63
C GLY A 89 10.67 -5.99 4.96
N GLU A 90 10.67 -4.84 4.33
CA GLU A 90 9.49 -4.24 3.72
C GLU A 90 9.25 -4.68 2.26
N GLY A 91 7.97 -4.80 1.89
CA GLY A 91 7.52 -5.16 0.56
C GLY A 91 6.52 -4.15 -0.03
N GLY A 92 5.81 -4.59 -1.05
CA GLY A 92 4.82 -3.79 -1.77
C GLY A 92 5.38 -2.95 -2.91
N ILE A 93 4.48 -2.37 -3.70
CA ILE A 93 4.84 -1.69 -4.95
C ILE A 93 5.76 -0.49 -4.75
N MET A 94 5.60 0.27 -3.66
CA MET A 94 6.46 1.43 -3.36
C MET A 94 7.87 1.00 -2.95
N ALA A 95 7.99 -0.06 -2.13
CA ALA A 95 9.28 -0.65 -1.74
C ALA A 95 10.01 -1.22 -2.97
N LEU A 96 9.30 -1.93 -3.85
CA LEU A 96 9.87 -2.46 -5.09
C LEU A 96 10.30 -1.35 -6.05
N THR A 97 9.53 -0.26 -6.13
CA THR A 97 9.91 0.92 -6.91
C THR A 97 11.22 1.53 -6.40
N ALA A 98 11.35 1.69 -5.08
CA ALA A 98 12.58 2.20 -4.46
C ALA A 98 13.77 1.27 -4.71
N LEU A 99 13.58 -0.04 -4.60
CA LEU A 99 14.59 -1.05 -4.94
C LEU A 99 15.03 -0.96 -6.40
N ALA A 100 14.08 -0.90 -7.34
CA ALA A 100 14.37 -0.79 -8.76
C ALA A 100 15.07 0.54 -9.10
N GLN A 101 14.68 1.66 -8.49
CA GLN A 101 15.34 2.96 -8.70
C GLN A 101 16.79 2.97 -8.23
N ARG A 102 17.11 2.31 -7.11
CA ARG A 102 18.50 2.22 -6.60
C ARG A 102 19.44 1.49 -7.55
N THR A 103 18.93 0.63 -8.41
CA THR A 103 19.75 -0.12 -9.38
C THR A 103 20.08 0.70 -10.63
N LEU A 104 19.48 1.88 -10.80
CA LEU A 104 19.62 2.71 -11.99
C LEU A 104 20.52 3.92 -11.70
N PRO A 105 21.25 4.45 -12.72
CA PRO A 105 22.06 5.65 -12.56
C PRO A 105 21.20 6.83 -12.08
N GLY A 106 21.71 7.57 -11.10
CA GLY A 106 21.03 8.74 -10.54
C GLY A 106 20.72 9.78 -11.61
N GLY A 107 19.50 10.34 -11.59
CA GLY A 107 19.05 11.35 -12.56
C GLY A 107 18.75 10.83 -13.98
N SER A 108 18.87 9.54 -14.24
CA SER A 108 18.62 8.95 -15.56
C SER A 108 17.13 8.99 -15.94
N ARG A 109 16.86 9.00 -17.25
CA ARG A 109 15.50 8.87 -17.80
C ARG A 109 14.81 7.56 -17.32
N SER A 110 15.58 6.49 -17.23
CA SER A 110 15.10 5.19 -16.74
C SER A 110 14.64 5.25 -15.29
N MET A 111 15.41 5.89 -14.41
CA MET A 111 15.03 6.11 -13.01
C MET A 111 13.72 6.92 -12.90
N TYR A 112 13.55 7.92 -13.77
CA TYR A 112 12.33 8.72 -13.82
C TYR A 112 11.12 7.89 -14.29
N VAL A 113 11.28 7.05 -15.32
CA VAL A 113 10.22 6.16 -15.83
C VAL A 113 9.81 5.15 -14.77
N VAL A 114 10.77 4.51 -14.09
CA VAL A 114 10.50 3.58 -12.97
C VAL A 114 9.70 4.27 -11.86
N GLY A 115 10.04 5.51 -11.53
CA GLY A 115 9.26 6.29 -10.56
C GLY A 115 7.83 6.58 -11.02
N ILE A 116 7.60 6.82 -12.32
CA ILE A 116 6.25 7.00 -12.89
C ILE A 116 5.46 5.70 -12.81
N LEU A 117 6.06 4.57 -13.17
CA LEU A 117 5.43 3.25 -13.08
C LEU A 117 5.03 2.93 -11.63
N GLY A 118 5.92 3.20 -10.66
CA GLY A 118 5.62 3.01 -9.24
C GLY A 118 4.45 3.87 -8.75
N ILE A 119 4.41 5.16 -9.13
CA ILE A 119 3.29 6.05 -8.81
C ILE A 119 1.99 5.52 -9.44
N PHE A 120 2.04 5.09 -10.70
CA PHE A 120 0.84 4.58 -11.38
C PHE A 120 0.34 3.28 -10.74
N GLY A 121 1.24 2.35 -10.41
CA GLY A 121 0.86 1.14 -9.71
C GLY A 121 0.31 1.40 -8.30
N ALA A 122 0.91 2.31 -7.54
CA ALA A 122 0.35 2.72 -6.26
C ALA A 122 -1.04 3.34 -6.41
N SER A 123 -1.27 4.11 -7.48
CA SER A 123 -2.59 4.69 -7.77
C SER A 123 -3.64 3.63 -8.10
N LEU A 124 -3.27 2.57 -8.85
CA LEU A 124 -4.14 1.43 -9.12
C LEU A 124 -4.44 0.62 -7.84
N PHE A 125 -3.46 0.46 -6.95
CA PHE A 125 -3.65 -0.19 -5.66
C PHE A 125 -4.70 0.52 -4.79
N PHE A 126 -4.76 1.85 -4.82
CA PHE A 126 -5.85 2.59 -4.16
C PHE A 126 -7.20 2.34 -4.83
N GLY A 127 -7.25 2.16 -6.15
CA GLY A 127 -8.45 1.75 -6.87
C GLY A 127 -8.95 0.38 -6.40
N ASP A 128 -8.03 -0.57 -6.23
CA ASP A 128 -8.28 -1.86 -5.61
C ASP A 128 -8.82 -1.71 -4.18
N GLY A 129 -8.24 -0.82 -3.39
CA GLY A 129 -8.68 -0.47 -2.03
C GLY A 129 -10.12 0.05 -1.92
N VAL A 130 -10.74 0.48 -3.03
CA VAL A 130 -12.15 0.86 -3.10
C VAL A 130 -13.04 -0.34 -3.46
N ILE A 131 -12.63 -1.13 -4.45
CA ILE A 131 -13.48 -2.19 -4.99
C ILE A 131 -13.50 -3.41 -4.08
N THR A 132 -12.38 -3.82 -3.52
CA THR A 132 -12.29 -5.04 -2.69
C THR A 132 -13.23 -5.02 -1.48
N PRO A 133 -13.31 -3.96 -0.64
CA PRO A 133 -14.30 -3.93 0.43
C PRO A 133 -15.73 -3.97 -0.08
N ALA A 134 -16.01 -3.31 -1.22
CA ALA A 134 -17.33 -3.29 -1.82
C ALA A 134 -17.77 -4.69 -2.27
N ILE A 135 -16.98 -5.36 -3.11
CA ILE A 135 -17.33 -6.67 -3.67
C ILE A 135 -17.36 -7.76 -2.61
N SER A 136 -16.38 -7.76 -1.68
CA SER A 136 -16.26 -8.80 -0.67
C SER A 136 -17.44 -8.77 0.30
N VAL A 137 -17.80 -7.60 0.85
CA VAL A 137 -18.93 -7.50 1.78
C VAL A 137 -20.27 -7.71 1.06
N LEU A 138 -20.41 -7.17 -0.16
CA LEU A 138 -21.64 -7.35 -0.95
C LEU A 138 -21.87 -8.83 -1.27
N SER A 139 -20.85 -9.55 -1.76
CA SER A 139 -20.97 -10.98 -2.06
C SER A 139 -21.26 -11.85 -0.82
N ALA A 140 -20.74 -11.45 0.36
CA ALA A 140 -21.08 -12.12 1.60
C ALA A 140 -22.56 -11.91 2.00
N VAL A 141 -23.07 -10.69 1.84
CA VAL A 141 -24.46 -10.34 2.16
C VAL A 141 -25.45 -10.90 1.13
N GLU A 142 -25.05 -11.07 -0.14
CA GLU A 142 -25.85 -11.74 -1.18
C GLU A 142 -26.25 -13.19 -0.79
N GLY A 143 -25.56 -13.83 0.13
CA GLY A 143 -25.99 -15.10 0.71
C GLY A 143 -27.39 -15.05 1.35
N LEU A 144 -27.84 -13.86 1.77
CA LEU A 144 -29.20 -13.67 2.29
C LEU A 144 -30.26 -13.87 1.20
N GLU A 145 -29.98 -13.59 -0.06
CA GLU A 145 -30.90 -13.83 -1.19
C GLU A 145 -31.17 -15.34 -1.35
N VAL A 146 -30.11 -16.16 -1.21
CA VAL A 146 -30.21 -17.62 -1.28
C VAL A 146 -31.00 -18.17 -0.09
N ALA A 147 -30.76 -17.63 1.13
CA ALA A 147 -31.42 -18.06 2.35
C ALA A 147 -32.90 -17.58 2.42
N ALA A 148 -33.18 -16.37 1.95
CA ALA A 148 -34.48 -15.73 1.99
C ALA A 148 -34.60 -14.68 0.86
N PRO A 149 -35.15 -15.04 -0.32
CA PRO A 149 -35.26 -14.15 -1.48
C PRO A 149 -35.97 -12.82 -1.21
N LYS A 150 -36.82 -12.75 -0.19
CA LYS A 150 -37.46 -11.48 0.25
C LYS A 150 -36.50 -10.44 0.79
N LEU A 151 -35.26 -10.84 1.13
CA LEU A 151 -34.22 -9.93 1.65
C LEU A 151 -33.36 -9.30 0.55
N GLU A 152 -33.52 -9.68 -0.70
CA GLU A 152 -32.80 -9.11 -1.85
C GLU A 152 -32.75 -7.57 -1.84
N PRO A 153 -33.87 -6.81 -1.65
CA PRO A 153 -33.83 -5.35 -1.64
C PRO A 153 -33.01 -4.74 -0.48
N PHE A 154 -32.71 -5.54 0.54
CA PHE A 154 -31.94 -5.09 1.71
C PHE A 154 -30.45 -5.38 1.61
N VAL A 155 -29.97 -6.10 0.60
CA VAL A 155 -28.56 -6.47 0.44
C VAL A 155 -27.67 -5.24 0.36
N VAL A 156 -27.96 -4.29 -0.51
CA VAL A 156 -27.21 -3.04 -0.64
C VAL A 156 -27.27 -2.20 0.66
N PRO A 157 -28.42 -1.92 1.27
CA PRO A 157 -28.49 -1.23 2.55
C PRO A 157 -27.70 -1.91 3.67
N ILE A 158 -27.79 -3.23 3.83
CA ILE A 158 -27.05 -3.98 4.85
C ILE A 158 -25.54 -3.86 4.60
N THR A 159 -25.09 -4.03 3.35
CA THR A 159 -23.70 -3.86 2.95
C THR A 159 -23.17 -2.48 3.31
N LEU A 160 -23.91 -1.42 3.02
CA LEU A 160 -23.53 -0.04 3.38
C LEU A 160 -23.44 0.16 4.89
N VAL A 161 -24.33 -0.45 5.67
CA VAL A 161 -24.29 -0.39 7.14
C VAL A 161 -23.03 -1.10 7.67
N VAL A 162 -22.75 -2.32 7.19
CA VAL A 162 -21.57 -3.10 7.59
C VAL A 162 -20.29 -2.33 7.27
N LEU A 163 -20.15 -1.82 6.04
CA LEU A 163 -19.00 -1.04 5.61
C LEU A 163 -18.87 0.27 6.40
N SER A 164 -19.97 0.99 6.62
CA SER A 164 -19.95 2.22 7.42
C SER A 164 -19.47 1.97 8.85
N MET A 165 -19.97 0.90 9.49
CA MET A 165 -19.49 0.49 10.82
C MET A 165 -18.00 0.14 10.81
N LEU A 166 -17.53 -0.57 9.77
CA LEU A 166 -16.11 -0.90 9.64
C LEU A 166 -15.24 0.35 9.55
N PHE A 167 -15.59 1.30 8.66
CA PHE A 167 -14.81 2.54 8.50
C PHE A 167 -14.89 3.46 9.72
N LEU A 168 -16.03 3.51 10.42
CA LEU A 168 -16.18 4.23 11.69
C LEU A 168 -15.32 3.64 12.81
N ALA A 169 -15.18 2.30 12.83
CA ALA A 169 -14.38 1.60 13.84
C ALA A 169 -12.86 1.84 13.68
N GLN A 170 -12.38 2.25 12.48
CA GLN A 170 -10.96 2.45 12.20
C GLN A 170 -10.26 3.37 13.20
N ARG A 171 -10.93 4.43 13.63
CA ARG A 171 -10.38 5.43 14.55
C ARG A 171 -10.01 4.88 15.94
N PHE A 172 -10.61 3.76 16.34
CA PHE A 172 -10.35 3.13 17.65
C PHE A 172 -9.14 2.18 17.61
N GLY A 173 -8.57 1.94 16.41
CA GLY A 173 -7.49 1.00 16.19
C GLY A 173 -7.94 -0.46 16.20
N THR A 174 -7.12 -1.30 15.60
CA THR A 174 -7.42 -2.73 15.38
C THR A 174 -6.70 -3.66 16.34
N GLU A 175 -5.95 -3.12 17.34
CA GLU A 175 -5.10 -3.94 18.22
C GLU A 175 -5.88 -5.01 18.99
N ARG A 176 -7.06 -4.65 19.52
CA ARG A 176 -7.89 -5.59 20.30
C ARG A 176 -8.63 -6.58 19.41
N VAL A 177 -9.20 -6.08 18.31
CA VAL A 177 -10.02 -6.91 17.37
C VAL A 177 -9.11 -7.77 16.50
N GLY A 178 -7.92 -7.28 16.15
CA GLY A 178 -6.94 -7.99 15.33
C GLY A 178 -6.48 -9.33 15.89
N LYS A 179 -6.53 -9.51 17.23
CA LYS A 179 -6.25 -10.81 17.86
C LYS A 179 -7.26 -11.90 17.52
N ALA A 180 -8.50 -11.51 17.18
CA ALA A 180 -9.56 -12.41 16.77
C ALA A 180 -9.51 -12.73 15.26
N PHE A 181 -8.84 -11.90 14.45
CA PHE A 181 -8.80 -12.06 12.99
C PHE A 181 -8.21 -13.40 12.58
N GLY A 182 -7.04 -13.77 13.13
CA GLY A 182 -6.41 -15.05 12.83
C GLY A 182 -7.30 -16.26 13.07
N PRO A 183 -7.83 -16.45 14.29
CA PRO A 183 -8.76 -17.53 14.58
C PRO A 183 -10.02 -17.56 13.70
N ILE A 184 -10.67 -16.41 13.47
CA ILE A 184 -11.89 -16.33 12.63
C ILE A 184 -11.57 -16.74 11.19
N THR A 185 -10.51 -16.18 10.61
CA THR A 185 -10.11 -16.50 9.23
C THR A 185 -9.64 -17.94 9.09
N LEU A 186 -9.00 -18.50 10.13
CA LEU A 186 -8.63 -19.91 10.17
C LEU A 186 -9.87 -20.81 10.12
N VAL A 187 -10.89 -20.52 10.94
CA VAL A 187 -12.19 -21.22 10.91
C VAL A 187 -12.84 -21.09 9.53
N TRP A 188 -12.77 -19.89 8.93
CA TRP A 188 -13.24 -19.64 7.57
C TRP A 188 -12.57 -20.56 6.55
N PHE A 189 -11.24 -20.63 6.51
CA PHE A 189 -10.55 -21.52 5.57
C PHE A 189 -10.89 -23.00 5.80
N PHE A 190 -10.99 -23.46 7.03
CA PHE A 190 -11.40 -24.84 7.30
C PHE A 190 -12.86 -25.11 6.90
N ALA A 191 -13.76 -24.17 7.09
CA ALA A 191 -15.13 -24.26 6.62
C ALA A 191 -15.20 -24.36 5.09
N LEU A 192 -14.41 -23.50 4.38
CA LEU A 192 -14.26 -23.58 2.92
C LEU A 192 -13.80 -24.97 2.47
N GLY A 193 -12.74 -25.49 3.08
CA GLY A 193 -12.22 -26.83 2.78
C GLY A 193 -13.21 -27.94 3.07
N ALA A 194 -13.94 -27.87 4.18
CA ALA A 194 -14.92 -28.87 4.56
C ALA A 194 -16.09 -28.94 3.56
N ILE A 195 -16.63 -27.78 3.15
CA ILE A 195 -17.67 -27.70 2.11
C ILE A 195 -17.13 -28.23 0.79
N GLY A 196 -15.88 -27.89 0.46
CA GLY A 196 -15.20 -28.40 -0.73
C GLY A 196 -15.15 -29.91 -0.75
N VAL A 197 -14.65 -30.55 0.29
CA VAL A 197 -14.57 -32.02 0.43
C VAL A 197 -15.97 -32.67 0.38
N TYR A 198 -16.95 -32.06 1.05
CA TYR A 198 -18.34 -32.56 1.07
C TYR A 198 -18.94 -32.66 -0.33
N ASN A 199 -18.73 -31.67 -1.19
CA ASN A 199 -19.24 -31.68 -2.56
C ASN A 199 -18.37 -32.56 -3.49
N MET A 200 -17.04 -32.53 -3.35
CA MET A 200 -16.12 -33.39 -4.14
C MET A 200 -16.37 -34.87 -3.91
N ALA A 201 -16.72 -35.29 -2.68
CA ALA A 201 -17.04 -36.69 -2.41
C ALA A 201 -18.25 -37.21 -3.20
N ARG A 202 -19.09 -36.30 -3.71
CA ARG A 202 -20.28 -36.63 -4.50
C ARG A 202 -20.06 -36.60 -6.02
N ALA A 203 -18.98 -35.92 -6.48
CA ALA A 203 -18.56 -35.87 -7.87
C ALA A 203 -17.01 -35.85 -7.94
N PRO A 204 -16.34 -36.99 -7.65
CA PRO A 204 -14.87 -37.04 -7.57
C PRO A 204 -14.17 -36.82 -8.91
N GLU A 205 -14.88 -36.91 -10.01
CA GLU A 205 -14.37 -36.61 -11.37
C GLU A 205 -13.86 -35.17 -11.52
N VAL A 206 -14.30 -34.23 -10.66
CA VAL A 206 -13.81 -32.86 -10.63
C VAL A 206 -12.29 -32.77 -10.38
N LEU A 207 -11.68 -33.78 -9.79
CA LEU A 207 -10.22 -33.88 -9.59
C LEU A 207 -9.44 -33.89 -10.90
N HIS A 208 -10.06 -34.26 -12.01
CA HIS A 208 -9.45 -34.17 -13.33
C HIS A 208 -9.04 -32.75 -13.70
N ALA A 209 -9.72 -31.73 -13.15
CA ALA A 209 -9.39 -30.31 -13.33
C ALA A 209 -7.97 -29.94 -12.87
N LEU A 210 -7.32 -30.72 -12.00
CA LEU A 210 -5.92 -30.51 -11.61
C LEU A 210 -4.96 -30.73 -12.79
N ASN A 211 -5.36 -31.47 -13.81
CA ASN A 211 -4.58 -31.64 -15.03
C ASN A 211 -4.66 -30.37 -15.89
N PRO A 212 -3.52 -29.71 -16.21
CA PRO A 212 -3.50 -28.48 -17.00
C PRO A 212 -4.06 -28.66 -18.41
N TRP A 213 -4.15 -29.91 -18.91
CA TRP A 213 -4.72 -30.22 -20.21
C TRP A 213 -6.14 -29.70 -20.38
N TRP A 214 -6.96 -29.72 -19.33
CA TRP A 214 -8.33 -29.19 -19.36
C TRP A 214 -8.37 -27.69 -19.63
N GLY A 215 -7.45 -26.93 -19.05
CA GLY A 215 -7.30 -25.50 -19.35
C GLY A 215 -6.86 -25.27 -20.81
N VAL A 216 -5.92 -26.06 -21.33
CA VAL A 216 -5.48 -25.96 -22.72
C VAL A 216 -6.62 -26.33 -23.67
N ARG A 217 -7.36 -27.40 -23.38
CA ARG A 217 -8.51 -27.85 -24.17
C ARG A 217 -9.61 -26.77 -24.19
N PHE A 218 -9.89 -26.15 -23.06
CA PHE A 218 -10.85 -25.04 -22.95
C PHE A 218 -10.52 -23.90 -23.92
N PHE A 219 -9.25 -23.51 -24.03
CA PHE A 219 -8.82 -22.50 -25.00
C PHE A 219 -8.98 -22.97 -26.47
N ALA A 220 -8.72 -24.24 -26.73
CA ALA A 220 -8.85 -24.78 -28.08
C ALA A 220 -10.30 -24.85 -28.55
N GLU A 221 -11.24 -25.14 -27.63
CA GLU A 221 -12.67 -25.27 -27.94
C GLU A 221 -13.41 -23.92 -27.97
N HIS A 222 -13.06 -22.99 -27.09
CA HIS A 222 -13.81 -21.72 -26.92
C HIS A 222 -13.13 -20.50 -27.58
N ASN A 223 -11.93 -20.66 -28.18
CA ASN A 223 -11.24 -19.59 -28.92
C ASN A 223 -11.19 -18.24 -28.16
N TRP A 224 -11.79 -17.19 -28.72
CA TRP A 224 -11.85 -15.85 -28.12
C TRP A 224 -12.63 -15.79 -26.79
N HIS A 225 -13.70 -16.58 -26.64
CA HIS A 225 -14.50 -16.60 -25.40
C HIS A 225 -13.66 -17.07 -24.21
N ALA A 226 -12.71 -17.97 -24.41
CA ALA A 226 -11.78 -18.39 -23.36
C ALA A 226 -10.94 -17.22 -22.81
N VAL A 227 -10.58 -16.25 -23.64
CA VAL A 227 -9.82 -15.07 -23.21
C VAL A 227 -10.65 -14.20 -22.28
N PHE A 228 -11.95 -14.03 -22.54
CA PHE A 228 -12.84 -13.26 -21.66
C PHE A 228 -12.96 -13.90 -20.28
N VAL A 229 -13.02 -15.23 -20.23
CA VAL A 229 -13.11 -15.99 -18.96
C VAL A 229 -11.86 -15.81 -18.10
N LEU A 230 -10.69 -15.55 -18.69
CA LEU A 230 -9.50 -15.18 -17.91
C LEU A 230 -9.75 -13.96 -17.02
N GLY A 231 -10.64 -13.06 -17.41
CA GLY A 231 -11.05 -11.93 -16.59
C GLY A 231 -11.79 -12.34 -15.30
N ALA A 232 -12.53 -13.46 -15.32
CA ALA A 232 -13.12 -14.03 -14.12
C ALA A 232 -12.09 -14.86 -13.33
N VAL A 233 -11.22 -15.63 -14.03
CA VAL A 233 -10.16 -16.42 -13.39
C VAL A 233 -9.21 -15.55 -12.57
N VAL A 234 -8.93 -14.31 -13.00
CA VAL A 234 -8.13 -13.34 -12.24
C VAL A 234 -8.68 -13.10 -10.84
N LEU A 235 -9.98 -13.14 -10.65
CA LEU A 235 -10.61 -12.91 -9.34
C LEU A 235 -10.13 -13.92 -8.28
N ALA A 236 -9.78 -15.14 -8.70
CA ALA A 236 -9.23 -16.16 -7.79
C ALA A 236 -7.82 -15.80 -7.28
N VAL A 237 -7.09 -14.93 -7.95
CA VAL A 237 -5.72 -14.55 -7.59
C VAL A 237 -5.61 -13.12 -7.04
N THR A 238 -6.74 -12.42 -6.90
CA THR A 238 -6.80 -11.12 -6.23
C THR A 238 -6.28 -11.24 -4.79
N GLY A 239 -5.70 -10.18 -4.26
CA GLY A 239 -5.02 -10.22 -2.96
C GLY A 239 -3.58 -10.77 -3.01
N GLY A 240 -3.10 -11.26 -4.17
CA GLY A 240 -1.70 -11.68 -4.35
C GLY A 240 -0.70 -10.56 -4.07
N GLU A 241 -1.04 -9.31 -4.36
CA GLU A 241 -0.21 -8.14 -4.08
C GLU A 241 -0.17 -7.78 -2.60
N ALA A 242 -1.27 -8.00 -1.88
CA ALA A 242 -1.33 -7.79 -0.44
C ALA A 242 -0.31 -8.69 0.30
N LEU A 243 -0.06 -9.92 -0.20
CA LEU A 243 0.97 -10.82 0.34
C LEU A 243 2.36 -10.16 0.38
N TYR A 244 2.68 -9.42 -0.67
CA TYR A 244 3.96 -8.73 -0.78
C TYR A 244 3.96 -7.42 0.01
N ALA A 245 2.86 -6.69 0.07
CA ALA A 245 2.73 -5.46 0.84
C ALA A 245 2.85 -5.71 2.35
N ASP A 246 2.25 -6.79 2.85
CA ASP A 246 2.24 -7.13 4.27
C ASP A 246 3.47 -7.92 4.74
N MET A 247 4.45 -8.12 3.85
CA MET A 247 5.67 -8.85 4.18
C MET A 247 6.42 -8.24 5.37
N GLY A 248 6.37 -6.90 5.53
CA GLY A 248 6.99 -6.19 6.64
C GLY A 248 6.40 -6.53 8.01
N HIS A 249 5.12 -6.86 8.08
CA HIS A 249 4.43 -7.13 9.34
C HIS A 249 4.59 -8.57 9.83
N PHE A 250 4.57 -9.54 8.93
CA PHE A 250 4.53 -10.98 9.29
C PHE A 250 5.80 -11.73 8.90
N GLY A 251 6.58 -11.17 7.98
CA GLY A 251 7.77 -11.81 7.42
C GLY A 251 7.47 -12.88 6.37
N ALA A 252 8.34 -12.98 5.37
CA ALA A 252 8.19 -13.87 4.23
C ALA A 252 8.03 -15.37 4.62
N LYS A 253 8.64 -15.81 5.73
CA LYS A 253 8.57 -17.22 6.16
C LYS A 253 7.19 -17.61 6.69
N ALA A 254 6.55 -16.73 7.47
CA ALA A 254 5.20 -16.98 7.99
C ALA A 254 4.18 -17.01 6.85
N ILE A 255 4.23 -16.02 5.95
CA ILE A 255 3.35 -15.94 4.78
C ILE A 255 3.49 -17.19 3.90
N ARG A 256 4.72 -17.63 3.57
CA ARG A 256 4.95 -18.85 2.77
C ARG A 256 4.35 -20.10 3.40
N ARG A 257 4.53 -20.28 4.73
CA ARG A 257 3.98 -21.42 5.44
C ARG A 257 2.45 -21.41 5.47
N SER A 258 1.86 -20.25 5.78
CA SER A 258 0.40 -20.09 5.77
C SER A 258 -0.18 -20.43 4.40
N TRP A 259 0.44 -19.92 3.32
CA TRP A 259 0.03 -20.22 1.96
C TRP A 259 0.08 -21.71 1.64
N GLN A 260 1.24 -22.32 1.82
CA GLN A 260 1.48 -23.69 1.38
C GLN A 260 0.66 -24.74 2.14
N PHE A 261 0.50 -24.55 3.47
CA PHE A 261 -0.09 -25.60 4.32
C PHE A 261 -1.57 -25.39 4.65
N VAL A 262 -2.08 -24.15 4.52
CA VAL A 262 -3.47 -23.86 4.87
C VAL A 262 -4.22 -23.25 3.69
N VAL A 263 -3.79 -22.08 3.20
CA VAL A 263 -4.61 -21.28 2.29
C VAL A 263 -4.77 -21.94 0.93
N LEU A 264 -3.67 -22.34 0.27
CA LEU A 264 -3.73 -22.97 -1.05
C LEU A 264 -4.52 -24.29 -1.04
N PRO A 265 -4.31 -25.22 -0.08
CA PRO A 265 -5.14 -26.43 -0.02
C PRO A 265 -6.62 -26.13 0.17
N MET A 266 -6.99 -25.23 1.08
CA MET A 266 -8.40 -24.93 1.37
C MET A 266 -9.07 -24.22 0.19
N LEU A 267 -8.37 -23.29 -0.49
CA LEU A 267 -8.86 -22.66 -1.72
C LEU A 267 -9.04 -23.67 -2.85
N THR A 268 -8.10 -24.57 -3.04
CA THR A 268 -8.22 -25.62 -4.05
C THR A 268 -9.43 -26.50 -3.80
N LEU A 269 -9.62 -26.94 -2.55
CA LEU A 269 -10.76 -27.78 -2.16
C LEU A 269 -12.09 -27.06 -2.39
N THR A 270 -12.20 -25.77 -2.03
CA THR A 270 -13.46 -25.04 -2.19
C THR A 270 -13.80 -24.81 -3.66
N TYR A 271 -12.84 -24.45 -4.52
CA TYR A 271 -13.09 -24.28 -5.95
C TYR A 271 -13.49 -25.60 -6.63
N LEU A 272 -12.78 -26.69 -6.33
CA LEU A 272 -13.17 -28.01 -6.82
C LEU A 272 -14.54 -28.45 -6.28
N GLY A 273 -14.86 -28.15 -5.01
CA GLY A 273 -16.17 -28.43 -4.43
C GLY A 273 -17.32 -27.69 -5.09
N GLN A 274 -17.16 -26.39 -5.37
CA GLN A 274 -18.13 -25.62 -6.14
C GLN A 274 -18.31 -26.19 -7.56
N GLY A 275 -17.20 -26.53 -8.24
CA GLY A 275 -17.26 -27.16 -9.54
C GLY A 275 -17.94 -28.54 -9.50
N ALA A 276 -17.69 -29.34 -8.47
CA ALA A 276 -18.36 -30.63 -8.25
C ALA A 276 -19.89 -30.47 -8.07
N LEU A 277 -20.32 -29.39 -7.46
CA LEU A 277 -21.74 -29.03 -7.39
C LEU A 277 -22.30 -28.69 -8.78
N VAL A 278 -21.64 -27.80 -9.51
CA VAL A 278 -22.08 -27.36 -10.86
C VAL A 278 -22.13 -28.53 -11.84
N LEU A 279 -21.21 -29.50 -11.75
CA LEU A 279 -21.24 -30.74 -12.57
C LEU A 279 -22.48 -31.59 -12.30
N ARG A 280 -23.00 -31.59 -11.08
CA ARG A 280 -24.20 -32.34 -10.69
C ARG A 280 -25.48 -31.58 -10.93
N ASP A 281 -25.43 -30.29 -10.68
CA ASP A 281 -26.58 -29.38 -10.81
C ASP A 281 -26.13 -28.08 -11.52
N PRO A 282 -26.30 -28.04 -12.84
CA PRO A 282 -25.94 -26.86 -13.63
C PRO A 282 -26.72 -25.57 -13.24
N SER A 283 -27.84 -25.67 -12.52
CA SER A 283 -28.59 -24.48 -12.07
C SER A 283 -27.84 -23.71 -10.96
N ALA A 284 -26.94 -24.39 -10.23
CA ALA A 284 -26.16 -23.83 -9.14
C ALA A 284 -25.14 -22.76 -9.58
N VAL A 285 -25.01 -22.48 -10.87
CA VAL A 285 -24.15 -21.38 -11.39
C VAL A 285 -24.60 -20.00 -10.95
N SER A 286 -25.86 -19.85 -10.53
CA SER A 286 -26.43 -18.60 -10.01
C SER A 286 -25.69 -18.12 -8.76
N ASN A 287 -25.36 -19.03 -7.84
CA ASN A 287 -24.55 -18.78 -6.66
C ASN A 287 -23.82 -20.05 -6.19
N PRO A 288 -22.76 -20.48 -6.90
CA PRO A 288 -22.11 -21.77 -6.67
C PRO A 288 -21.59 -21.94 -5.24
N PHE A 289 -21.21 -20.83 -4.58
CA PHE A 289 -20.69 -20.87 -3.24
C PHE A 289 -21.76 -21.19 -2.19
N TYR A 290 -22.84 -20.41 -2.14
CA TYR A 290 -23.87 -20.60 -1.11
C TYR A 290 -24.73 -21.84 -1.36
N GLU A 291 -24.94 -22.21 -2.61
CA GLU A 291 -25.62 -23.46 -2.95
C GLU A 291 -24.80 -24.72 -2.66
N ALA A 292 -23.46 -24.59 -2.55
CA ALA A 292 -22.60 -25.68 -2.07
C ALA A 292 -22.73 -25.95 -0.56
N VAL A 293 -23.33 -24.99 0.19
CA VAL A 293 -23.46 -25.10 1.65
C VAL A 293 -24.72 -25.91 1.98
N PRO A 294 -24.69 -26.89 2.92
CA PRO A 294 -25.88 -27.56 3.40
C PRO A 294 -26.84 -26.58 4.07
N ASP A 295 -28.18 -26.78 3.90
CA ASP A 295 -29.24 -25.87 4.37
C ASP A 295 -29.09 -25.48 5.85
N TRP A 296 -28.76 -26.46 6.72
CA TRP A 296 -28.57 -26.21 8.15
C TRP A 296 -27.40 -25.29 8.48
N ALA A 297 -26.39 -25.22 7.59
CA ALA A 297 -25.17 -24.42 7.78
C ALA A 297 -25.23 -23.06 7.05
N LEU A 298 -26.27 -22.79 6.27
CA LEU A 298 -26.35 -21.61 5.40
C LEU A 298 -26.27 -20.31 6.20
N TYR A 299 -27.12 -20.11 7.22
CA TYR A 299 -27.06 -18.91 8.07
C TYR A 299 -25.72 -18.75 8.83
N PRO A 300 -25.20 -19.78 9.52
CA PRO A 300 -23.86 -19.73 10.11
C PRO A 300 -22.77 -19.36 9.10
N MET A 301 -22.88 -19.87 7.86
CA MET A 301 -21.91 -19.58 6.80
C MET A 301 -22.00 -18.11 6.34
N ILE A 302 -23.18 -17.53 6.21
CA ILE A 302 -23.37 -16.12 5.86
C ILE A 302 -22.72 -15.22 6.93
N VAL A 303 -22.93 -15.53 8.21
CA VAL A 303 -22.32 -14.78 9.31
C VAL A 303 -20.79 -14.91 9.27
N LEU A 304 -20.27 -16.12 9.05
CA LEU A 304 -18.84 -16.37 8.98
C LEU A 304 -18.21 -15.71 7.73
N ALA A 305 -18.87 -15.75 6.58
CA ALA A 305 -18.46 -15.07 5.36
C ALA A 305 -18.43 -13.55 5.57
N THR A 306 -19.47 -12.97 6.18
CA THR A 306 -19.50 -11.54 6.51
C THR A 306 -18.37 -11.16 7.46
N ALA A 307 -18.08 -11.96 8.47
CA ALA A 307 -16.95 -11.72 9.37
C ALA A 307 -15.61 -11.81 8.61
N ALA A 308 -15.43 -12.79 7.74
CA ALA A 308 -14.23 -12.95 6.92
C ALA A 308 -14.03 -11.77 5.96
N THR A 309 -15.10 -11.30 5.31
CA THR A 309 -15.05 -10.17 4.36
C THR A 309 -14.80 -8.83 5.07
N VAL A 310 -15.31 -8.64 6.29
CA VAL A 310 -15.00 -7.49 7.14
C VAL A 310 -13.50 -7.50 7.51
N ILE A 311 -12.93 -8.67 7.84
CA ILE A 311 -11.50 -8.82 8.14
C ILE A 311 -10.66 -8.54 6.89
N ALA A 312 -11.04 -9.08 5.73
CA ALA A 312 -10.39 -8.82 4.45
C ALA A 312 -10.37 -7.32 4.11
N SER A 313 -11.53 -6.67 4.23
CA SER A 313 -11.69 -5.23 4.02
C SER A 313 -10.82 -4.42 4.97
N GLN A 314 -10.76 -4.82 6.25
CA GLN A 314 -9.91 -4.20 7.26
C GLN A 314 -8.43 -4.25 6.88
N ALA A 315 -7.95 -5.40 6.43
CA ALA A 315 -6.55 -5.58 6.03
C ALA A 315 -6.19 -4.65 4.86
N LEU A 316 -7.06 -4.55 3.86
CA LEU A 316 -6.83 -3.68 2.71
C LEU A 316 -6.88 -2.18 3.07
N ILE A 317 -7.81 -1.76 3.94
CA ILE A 317 -7.88 -0.38 4.44
C ILE A 317 -6.57 0.00 5.15
N THR A 318 -6.05 -0.88 6.02
CA THR A 318 -4.76 -0.64 6.70
C THR A 318 -3.58 -0.65 5.72
N GLY A 319 -3.62 -1.51 4.69
CA GLY A 319 -2.69 -1.49 3.57
C GLY A 319 -2.69 -0.15 2.82
N ALA A 320 -3.87 0.41 2.55
CA ALA A 320 -4.00 1.72 1.92
C ALA A 320 -3.41 2.85 2.80
N TYR A 321 -3.57 2.80 4.12
CA TYR A 321 -2.90 3.77 5.01
C TYR A 321 -1.39 3.63 4.97
N SER A 322 -0.86 2.41 4.93
CA SER A 322 0.58 2.14 4.84
C SER A 322 1.16 2.67 3.53
N VAL A 323 0.50 2.41 2.40
CA VAL A 323 0.91 2.95 1.09
C VAL A 323 0.82 4.48 1.07
N ALA A 324 -0.23 5.08 1.67
CA ALA A 324 -0.34 6.53 1.81
C ALA A 324 0.81 7.11 2.65
N SER A 325 1.15 6.47 3.77
CA SER A 325 2.28 6.90 4.61
C SER A 325 3.61 6.82 3.85
N GLN A 326 3.88 5.73 3.16
CA GLN A 326 5.07 5.58 2.31
C GLN A 326 5.10 6.64 1.20
N ALA A 327 3.98 6.90 0.54
CA ALA A 327 3.88 7.91 -0.52
C ALA A 327 4.11 9.34 0.03
N MET A 328 3.66 9.65 1.24
CA MET A 328 3.95 10.92 1.93
C MET A 328 5.43 11.06 2.23
N GLN A 329 6.04 10.04 2.82
CA GLN A 329 7.45 10.04 3.19
C GLN A 329 8.36 10.16 1.95
N LEU A 330 8.02 9.48 0.88
CA LEU A 330 8.73 9.56 -0.41
C LEU A 330 8.41 10.84 -1.21
N GLY A 331 7.54 11.72 -0.69
CA GLY A 331 7.21 13.00 -1.30
C GLY A 331 6.31 12.93 -2.54
N TYR A 332 5.50 11.88 -2.67
CA TYR A 332 4.55 11.73 -3.78
C TYR A 332 3.17 12.33 -3.51
N ILE A 333 2.79 12.49 -2.23
CA ILE A 333 1.54 13.15 -1.81
C ILE A 333 1.81 14.16 -0.71
N PRO A 334 0.88 15.12 -0.46
CA PRO A 334 1.00 16.07 0.64
C PRO A 334 1.07 15.37 1.99
N ARG A 335 1.67 16.04 2.97
CA ARG A 335 1.64 15.58 4.35
C ARG A 335 0.21 15.61 4.87
N MET A 336 -0.24 14.49 5.45
CA MET A 336 -1.53 14.35 6.12
C MET A 336 -1.31 14.01 7.59
N HIS A 337 -2.31 14.26 8.42
CA HIS A 337 -2.27 13.84 9.82
C HIS A 337 -2.32 12.32 9.91
N ILE A 338 -1.36 11.74 10.63
CA ILE A 338 -1.28 10.31 10.92
C ILE A 338 -1.48 10.14 12.42
N HIS A 339 -2.45 9.30 12.80
CA HIS A 339 -2.66 8.90 14.19
C HIS A 339 -2.13 7.48 14.39
N HIS A 340 -1.22 7.30 15.33
CA HIS A 340 -0.79 5.97 15.74
C HIS A 340 -1.83 5.38 16.68
N THR A 341 -2.40 4.25 16.33
CA THR A 341 -3.49 3.60 17.07
C THR A 341 -2.99 2.52 18.03
N SER A 342 -1.71 2.17 18.01
CA SER A 342 -1.07 1.25 18.95
C SER A 342 0.25 1.82 19.45
N HIS A 343 0.53 1.61 20.75
CA HIS A 343 1.81 1.95 21.36
C HIS A 343 2.85 0.82 21.22
N SER A 344 2.39 -0.40 20.96
CA SER A 344 3.24 -1.60 20.92
C SER A 344 3.62 -2.03 19.50
N THR A 345 2.86 -1.65 18.48
CA THR A 345 3.04 -2.09 17.10
C THR A 345 3.27 -0.89 16.18
N ILE A 346 4.52 -0.72 15.73
CA ILE A 346 4.98 0.39 14.88
C ILE A 346 4.37 0.26 13.51
N GLY A 347 3.27 0.24 13.15
CA GLY A 347 2.68 0.07 11.81
C GLY A 347 1.17 0.22 11.81
N GLN A 348 0.57 0.25 12.99
CA GLN A 348 -0.87 0.49 13.10
C GLN A 348 -1.12 2.00 13.09
N ILE A 349 -1.42 2.50 11.91
CA ILE A 349 -1.68 3.91 11.65
C ILE A 349 -3.12 4.11 11.17
N TYR A 350 -3.68 5.26 11.49
CA TYR A 350 -4.96 5.74 10.99
C TYR A 350 -4.77 7.08 10.30
N VAL A 351 -5.22 7.18 9.05
CA VAL A 351 -5.15 8.40 8.24
C VAL A 351 -6.56 8.88 7.92
N PRO A 352 -7.12 9.85 8.69
CA PRO A 352 -8.52 10.26 8.56
C PRO A 352 -8.95 10.64 7.15
N ALA A 353 -8.12 11.39 6.43
CA ALA A 353 -8.42 11.84 5.08
C ALA A 353 -8.60 10.66 4.11
N VAL A 354 -7.71 9.66 4.20
CA VAL A 354 -7.79 8.44 3.36
C VAL A 354 -9.01 7.61 3.75
N ASN A 355 -9.28 7.45 5.06
CA ASN A 355 -10.41 6.69 5.57
C ASN A 355 -11.75 7.20 5.03
N TRP A 356 -12.02 8.49 5.19
CA TRP A 356 -13.29 9.07 4.75
C TRP A 356 -13.43 9.13 3.23
N CYS A 357 -12.32 9.36 2.52
CA CYS A 357 -12.30 9.30 1.06
C CYS A 357 -12.62 7.88 0.57
N LEU A 358 -11.99 6.85 1.16
CA LEU A 358 -12.27 5.45 0.82
C LEU A 358 -13.73 5.09 1.13
N LEU A 359 -14.27 5.45 2.31
CA LEU A 359 -15.67 5.18 2.63
C LEU A 359 -16.62 5.79 1.59
N ALA A 360 -16.41 7.05 1.21
CA ALA A 360 -17.24 7.70 0.22
C ALA A 360 -17.18 6.99 -1.14
N LEU A 361 -15.97 6.63 -1.59
CA LEU A 361 -15.78 5.93 -2.87
C LEU A 361 -16.34 4.51 -2.85
N VAL A 362 -16.16 3.77 -1.74
CA VAL A 362 -16.73 2.43 -1.55
C VAL A 362 -18.27 2.48 -1.57
N ALA A 363 -18.87 3.47 -0.87
CA ALA A 363 -20.32 3.65 -0.91
C ALA A 363 -20.83 3.97 -2.32
N VAL A 364 -20.11 4.83 -3.07
CA VAL A 364 -20.44 5.11 -4.48
C VAL A 364 -20.32 3.85 -5.32
N ALA A 365 -19.32 3.01 -5.10
CA ALA A 365 -19.16 1.75 -5.82
C ALA A 365 -20.31 0.77 -5.52
N VAL A 366 -20.65 0.57 -4.24
CA VAL A 366 -21.76 -0.34 -3.84
C VAL A 366 -23.10 0.13 -4.40
N ILE A 367 -23.40 1.44 -4.33
CA ILE A 367 -24.66 1.97 -4.85
C ILE A 367 -24.68 1.96 -6.38
N GLY A 368 -23.55 2.29 -7.01
CA GLY A 368 -23.48 2.43 -8.47
C GLY A 368 -23.52 1.11 -9.22
N PHE A 369 -22.92 0.06 -8.66
CA PHE A 369 -22.90 -1.27 -9.28
C PHE A 369 -24.05 -2.17 -8.82
N GLY A 370 -24.45 -2.08 -7.56
CA GLY A 370 -25.64 -2.75 -7.01
C GLY A 370 -25.46 -4.24 -6.66
N ASP A 371 -24.59 -4.96 -7.36
CA ASP A 371 -24.36 -6.41 -7.17
C ASP A 371 -22.87 -6.78 -7.31
N SER A 372 -22.51 -7.95 -6.78
CA SER A 372 -21.10 -8.42 -6.76
C SER A 372 -20.56 -8.80 -8.15
N ALA A 373 -21.42 -9.24 -9.08
CA ALA A 373 -20.99 -9.62 -10.42
C ALA A 373 -20.59 -8.38 -11.24
N SER A 374 -21.36 -7.30 -11.15
CA SER A 374 -21.02 -6.00 -11.75
C SER A 374 -19.71 -5.43 -11.19
N LEU A 375 -19.50 -5.52 -9.87
CA LEU A 375 -18.25 -5.13 -9.24
C LEU A 375 -17.08 -6.01 -9.65
N ALA A 376 -17.28 -7.32 -9.83
CA ALA A 376 -16.26 -8.26 -10.29
C ALA A 376 -15.71 -7.88 -11.67
N THR A 377 -16.59 -7.43 -12.56
CA THR A 377 -16.22 -6.94 -13.90
C THR A 377 -15.29 -5.70 -13.81
N ALA A 378 -15.56 -4.79 -12.87
CA ALA A 378 -14.73 -3.61 -12.65
C ALA A 378 -13.39 -3.94 -11.97
N TYR A 379 -13.36 -4.97 -11.12
CA TYR A 379 -12.25 -5.28 -10.22
C TYR A 379 -10.95 -5.68 -10.95
N GLY A 380 -11.08 -6.57 -11.92
CA GLY A 380 -9.92 -7.24 -12.52
C GLY A 380 -8.87 -6.30 -13.16
N VAL A 381 -9.26 -5.13 -13.66
CA VAL A 381 -8.34 -4.25 -14.39
C VAL A 381 -7.31 -3.56 -13.48
N SER A 382 -7.69 -3.14 -12.27
CA SER A 382 -6.75 -2.51 -11.34
C SER A 382 -5.73 -3.51 -10.81
N VAL A 383 -6.19 -4.70 -10.44
CA VAL A 383 -5.32 -5.78 -9.96
C VAL A 383 -4.33 -6.20 -11.04
N THR A 384 -4.81 -6.52 -12.26
CA THR A 384 -3.93 -6.97 -13.35
C THR A 384 -2.98 -5.88 -13.81
N GLY A 385 -3.41 -4.60 -13.78
CA GLY A 385 -2.53 -3.45 -14.05
C GLY A 385 -1.39 -3.33 -13.04
N THR A 386 -1.69 -3.48 -11.75
CA THR A 386 -0.68 -3.48 -10.68
C THR A 386 0.24 -4.69 -10.80
N MET A 387 -0.31 -5.88 -11.08
CA MET A 387 0.47 -7.12 -11.33
C MET A 387 1.47 -6.95 -12.46
N LEU A 388 1.05 -6.35 -13.59
CA LEU A 388 1.91 -6.08 -14.74
C LEU A 388 3.07 -5.13 -14.37
N ILE A 389 2.76 -4.04 -13.66
CA ILE A 389 3.78 -3.07 -13.19
C ILE A 389 4.76 -3.74 -12.24
N THR A 390 4.26 -4.53 -11.28
CA THR A 390 5.08 -5.27 -10.33
C THR A 390 6.04 -6.23 -11.05
N THR A 391 5.59 -6.92 -12.08
CA THR A 391 6.44 -7.81 -12.90
C THR A 391 7.52 -7.02 -13.63
N VAL A 392 7.20 -5.89 -14.24
CA VAL A 392 8.18 -5.03 -14.92
C VAL A 392 9.24 -4.51 -13.93
N LEU A 393 8.80 -4.01 -12.77
CA LEU A 393 9.71 -3.53 -11.73
C LEU A 393 10.60 -4.65 -11.18
N MET A 394 10.03 -5.85 -11.01
CA MET A 394 10.80 -7.02 -10.55
C MET A 394 11.86 -7.44 -11.57
N ILE A 395 11.56 -7.43 -12.87
CA ILE A 395 12.55 -7.72 -13.92
C ILE A 395 13.70 -6.71 -13.88
N ILE A 396 13.40 -5.41 -13.73
CA ILE A 396 14.42 -4.36 -13.63
C ILE A 396 15.32 -4.59 -12.42
N TYR A 397 14.72 -4.85 -11.25
CA TYR A 397 15.46 -5.13 -10.01
C TYR A 397 16.30 -6.40 -10.11
N ALA A 398 15.72 -7.51 -10.60
CA ALA A 398 16.38 -8.80 -10.68
C ALA A 398 17.54 -8.81 -11.69
N ARG A 399 17.45 -8.01 -12.76
CA ARG A 399 18.53 -7.84 -13.73
C ARG A 399 19.80 -7.25 -13.08
N ALA A 400 19.63 -6.31 -12.16
CA ALA A 400 20.74 -5.68 -11.46
C ALA A 400 21.27 -6.51 -10.28
N ASN A 401 20.43 -7.38 -9.73
CA ASN A 401 20.77 -8.28 -8.61
C ASN A 401 20.55 -9.74 -9.01
N PRO A 402 21.34 -10.30 -9.91
CA PRO A 402 21.11 -11.64 -10.46
C PRO A 402 21.31 -12.71 -9.38
N ARG A 403 20.22 -13.38 -8.99
CA ARG A 403 20.24 -14.57 -8.11
C ARG A 403 20.06 -15.86 -8.89
N MET A 404 19.89 -15.76 -10.20
CA MET A 404 19.75 -16.88 -11.14
C MET A 404 20.43 -16.53 -12.48
N PRO A 405 20.78 -17.53 -13.31
CA PRO A 405 21.36 -17.30 -14.63
C PRO A 405 20.48 -16.39 -15.50
N ALA A 406 21.10 -15.50 -16.27
CA ALA A 406 20.37 -14.54 -17.09
C ALA A 406 19.32 -15.16 -18.04
N PRO A 407 19.58 -16.30 -18.74
CA PRO A 407 18.56 -16.93 -19.58
C PRO A 407 17.31 -17.35 -18.78
N LEU A 408 17.52 -17.92 -17.58
CA LEU A 408 16.41 -18.34 -16.73
C LEU A 408 15.62 -17.13 -16.19
N LEU A 409 16.31 -16.06 -15.83
CA LEU A 409 15.67 -14.81 -15.42
C LEU A 409 14.74 -14.27 -16.52
N TRP A 410 15.24 -14.23 -17.76
CA TRP A 410 14.44 -13.75 -18.89
C TRP A 410 13.28 -14.70 -19.22
N LEU A 411 13.51 -16.02 -19.17
CA LEU A 411 12.45 -17.00 -19.41
C LEU A 411 11.31 -16.83 -18.38
N VAL A 412 11.64 -16.82 -17.09
CA VAL A 412 10.67 -16.66 -16.01
C VAL A 412 9.98 -15.29 -16.08
N GLY A 413 10.74 -14.23 -16.33
CA GLY A 413 10.20 -12.86 -16.47
C GLY A 413 9.25 -12.73 -17.65
N LEU A 414 9.56 -13.32 -18.81
CA LEU A 414 8.71 -13.31 -19.99
C LEU A 414 7.43 -14.14 -19.79
N VAL A 415 7.53 -15.29 -19.12
CA VAL A 415 6.34 -16.10 -18.78
C VAL A 415 5.39 -15.31 -17.90
N PHE A 416 5.88 -14.68 -16.83
CA PHE A 416 5.03 -13.85 -15.96
C PHE A 416 4.45 -12.65 -16.69
N LEU A 417 5.26 -11.99 -17.53
CA LEU A 417 4.81 -10.86 -18.33
C LEU A 417 3.70 -11.29 -19.33
N ALA A 418 3.85 -12.45 -19.96
CA ALA A 418 2.84 -12.97 -20.89
C ALA A 418 1.52 -13.29 -20.17
N VAL A 419 1.58 -13.91 -19.00
CA VAL A 419 0.40 -14.20 -18.16
C VAL A 419 -0.27 -12.89 -17.71
N ASP A 420 0.51 -11.93 -17.21
CA ASP A 420 -0.04 -10.65 -16.77
C ASP A 420 -0.66 -9.85 -17.92
N CYS A 421 -0.02 -9.86 -19.10
CA CYS A 421 -0.57 -9.23 -20.31
C CYS A 421 -1.88 -9.89 -20.75
N ALA A 422 -1.96 -11.23 -20.70
CA ALA A 422 -3.19 -11.95 -21.03
C ALA A 422 -4.32 -11.59 -20.05
N PHE A 423 -4.04 -11.56 -18.76
CA PHE A 423 -5.00 -11.17 -17.73
C PHE A 423 -5.42 -9.70 -17.84
N PHE A 424 -4.46 -8.80 -18.05
CA PHE A 424 -4.76 -7.38 -18.27
C PHE A 424 -5.62 -7.16 -19.50
N TYR A 425 -5.28 -7.85 -20.61
CA TYR A 425 -6.04 -7.77 -21.85
C TYR A 425 -7.47 -8.28 -21.66
N ALA A 426 -7.67 -9.41 -20.98
CA ALA A 426 -9.00 -9.97 -20.69
C ALA A 426 -9.89 -9.01 -19.88
N ASN A 427 -9.29 -8.19 -19.00
CA ASN A 427 -10.03 -7.25 -18.17
C ASN A 427 -10.23 -5.88 -18.83
N ILE A 428 -9.26 -5.40 -19.63
CA ILE A 428 -9.38 -4.07 -20.26
C ILE A 428 -10.46 -4.06 -21.35
N ILE A 429 -10.75 -5.19 -21.96
CA ILE A 429 -11.84 -5.29 -22.96
C ILE A 429 -13.20 -4.95 -22.32
N LYS A 430 -13.38 -5.25 -21.03
CA LYS A 430 -14.57 -4.92 -20.25
C LYS A 430 -14.61 -3.45 -19.80
N PHE A 431 -13.89 -2.55 -20.50
CA PHE A 431 -13.77 -1.15 -20.09
C PHE A 431 -15.13 -0.48 -19.91
N LEU A 432 -16.05 -0.67 -20.85
CA LEU A 432 -17.40 -0.08 -20.81
C LEU A 432 -18.31 -0.74 -19.77
N ASP A 433 -18.04 -2.00 -19.39
CA ASP A 433 -18.85 -2.77 -18.47
C ASP A 433 -18.50 -2.51 -16.98
N GLY A 434 -17.62 -1.52 -16.71
CA GLY A 434 -17.30 -1.10 -15.34
C GLY A 434 -15.79 -0.91 -15.07
N ALA A 435 -14.88 -1.47 -15.89
CA ALA A 435 -13.44 -1.34 -15.70
C ALA A 435 -12.92 0.11 -15.80
N TRP A 436 -13.71 1.03 -16.37
CA TRP A 436 -13.40 2.47 -16.40
C TRP A 436 -13.33 3.08 -14.99
N PHE A 437 -14.11 2.58 -14.02
CA PHE A 437 -14.22 3.17 -12.69
C PHE A 437 -12.91 3.14 -11.91
N PRO A 438 -12.25 1.97 -11.68
CA PRO A 438 -10.95 1.93 -11.00
C PRO A 438 -9.84 2.60 -11.80
N LEU A 439 -9.88 2.57 -13.12
CA LEU A 439 -8.91 3.28 -13.95
C LEU A 439 -9.04 4.79 -13.82
N LEU A 440 -10.27 5.32 -13.76
CA LEU A 440 -10.53 6.74 -13.51
C LEU A 440 -9.99 7.16 -12.13
N LEU A 441 -10.26 6.37 -11.08
CA LEU A 441 -9.72 6.61 -9.74
C LEU A 441 -8.19 6.59 -9.75
N GLY A 442 -7.60 5.56 -10.36
CA GLY A 442 -6.16 5.46 -10.52
C GLY A 442 -5.56 6.65 -11.28
N LEU A 443 -6.21 7.10 -12.35
CA LEU A 443 -5.79 8.27 -13.14
C LEU A 443 -5.86 9.57 -12.32
N ILE A 444 -6.94 9.78 -11.57
CA ILE A 444 -7.09 10.95 -10.70
C ILE A 444 -5.96 10.98 -9.68
N LEU A 445 -5.73 9.88 -8.97
CA LEU A 445 -4.66 9.77 -7.98
C LEU A 445 -3.27 9.93 -8.60
N PHE A 446 -3.04 9.34 -9.76
CA PHE A 446 -1.80 9.51 -10.52
C PHE A 446 -1.55 10.98 -10.88
N VAL A 447 -2.57 11.71 -11.34
CA VAL A 447 -2.48 13.14 -11.65
C VAL A 447 -2.17 13.95 -10.39
N LEU A 448 -2.83 13.65 -9.26
CA LEU A 448 -2.56 14.29 -7.97
C LEU A 448 -1.11 14.07 -7.52
N MET A 449 -0.65 12.81 -7.49
CA MET A 449 0.71 12.44 -7.08
C MET A 449 1.77 13.07 -8.00
N ARG A 450 1.55 13.04 -9.30
CA ARG A 450 2.46 13.63 -10.28
C ARG A 450 2.48 15.16 -10.20
N THR A 451 1.34 15.78 -9.93
CA THR A 451 1.24 17.24 -9.74
C THR A 451 1.98 17.67 -8.48
N TRP A 452 1.78 16.95 -7.38
CA TRP A 452 2.49 17.20 -6.13
C TRP A 452 4.00 17.09 -6.30
N ARG A 453 4.50 15.98 -6.86
CA ARG A 453 5.93 15.75 -7.09
C ARG A 453 6.55 16.84 -7.98
N ARG A 454 5.88 17.23 -9.06
CA ARG A 454 6.37 18.29 -9.96
C ARG A 454 6.35 19.64 -9.29
N GLY A 455 5.26 19.99 -8.59
CA GLY A 455 5.13 21.25 -7.87
C GLY A 455 6.16 21.41 -6.76
N ARG A 456 6.41 20.33 -5.99
CA ARG A 456 7.49 20.30 -5.00
C ARG A 456 8.88 20.55 -5.61
N LYS A 457 9.13 19.97 -6.78
CA LYS A 457 10.39 20.21 -7.49
C LYS A 457 10.50 21.67 -7.94
N LEU A 458 9.46 22.24 -8.53
CA LEU A 458 9.47 23.63 -8.98
C LEU A 458 9.65 24.60 -7.80
N LEU A 459 8.96 24.35 -6.69
CA LEU A 459 9.12 25.12 -5.46
C LEU A 459 10.57 25.11 -4.96
N HIS A 460 11.19 23.92 -4.92
CA HIS A 460 12.57 23.78 -4.50
C HIS A 460 13.54 24.50 -5.47
N ASP A 461 13.33 24.35 -6.78
CA ASP A 461 14.16 24.98 -7.81
C ASP A 461 14.05 26.51 -7.73
N GLU A 462 12.86 27.07 -7.42
CA GLU A 462 12.67 28.52 -7.30
C GLU A 462 13.31 29.09 -6.03
N ILE A 463 13.12 28.44 -4.87
CA ILE A 463 13.77 28.81 -3.62
C ILE A 463 15.32 28.82 -3.79
N ARG A 464 15.84 27.89 -4.58
CA ARG A 464 17.28 27.78 -4.83
C ARG A 464 17.81 28.84 -5.78
N LYS A 465 17.02 29.30 -6.77
CA LYS A 465 17.45 30.35 -7.71
C LYS A 465 17.66 31.70 -7.02
N ASP A 466 16.73 32.07 -6.13
CA ASP A 466 16.76 33.34 -5.42
C ASP A 466 17.61 33.26 -4.14
N GLY A 467 18.09 32.04 -3.80
CA GLY A 467 18.79 31.77 -2.56
C GLY A 467 20.25 32.24 -2.56
N ILE A 468 20.63 32.97 -1.54
CA ILE A 468 22.02 33.35 -1.28
C ILE A 468 22.76 32.10 -0.76
N LYS A 469 23.97 31.83 -1.29
CA LYS A 469 24.78 30.70 -0.81
C LYS A 469 25.23 30.94 0.63
N LEU A 470 25.06 29.94 1.49
CA LEU A 470 25.42 30.02 2.91
C LEU A 470 26.89 30.30 3.13
N ASP A 471 27.76 29.64 2.34
CA ASP A 471 29.22 29.75 2.46
C ASP A 471 29.77 31.14 2.08
N THR A 472 29.03 31.90 1.28
CA THR A 472 29.39 33.30 0.96
C THR A 472 28.73 34.32 1.92
N PHE A 473 27.58 33.99 2.45
CA PHE A 473 26.82 34.85 3.33
C PHE A 473 27.40 34.95 4.73
N LEU A 474 27.81 33.83 5.33
CA LEU A 474 28.26 33.79 6.72
C LEU A 474 29.56 34.64 6.94
N PRO A 475 30.60 34.57 6.08
CA PRO A 475 31.76 35.44 6.23
C PRO A 475 31.40 36.93 6.15
N GLY A 476 30.48 37.30 5.22
CA GLY A 476 29.99 38.68 5.11
C GLY A 476 29.23 39.16 6.34
N LEU A 477 28.40 38.30 6.92
CA LEU A 477 27.65 38.58 8.16
C LEU A 477 28.60 38.78 9.35
N MET A 478 29.70 38.07 9.41
CA MET A 478 30.64 38.15 10.51
C MET A 478 31.58 39.38 10.43
N LEU A 479 31.61 40.10 9.31
CA LEU A 479 32.28 41.38 9.22
C LEU A 479 31.57 42.50 10.07
N ALA A 480 30.27 42.39 10.22
CA ALA A 480 29.47 43.26 11.08
C ALA A 480 28.45 42.41 11.84
N PRO A 481 28.88 41.68 12.87
CA PRO A 481 28.02 40.68 13.51
C PRO A 481 26.87 41.34 14.28
N PRO A 482 25.64 40.83 14.14
CA PRO A 482 24.49 41.31 14.92
C PRO A 482 24.65 40.94 16.41
N VAL A 483 23.80 41.52 17.24
CA VAL A 483 23.78 41.21 18.68
C VAL A 483 23.49 39.69 18.86
N ARG A 484 24.30 39.04 19.71
CA ARG A 484 24.11 37.65 20.07
C ARG A 484 23.16 37.55 21.29
N VAL A 485 22.21 36.62 21.20
CA VAL A 485 21.32 36.25 22.30
C VAL A 485 21.61 34.82 22.76
N PRO A 486 21.45 34.52 24.07
CA PRO A 486 21.70 33.17 24.57
C PRO A 486 20.85 32.11 23.88
N GLY A 487 21.35 30.88 23.86
CA GLY A 487 20.64 29.71 23.40
C GLY A 487 20.95 29.27 21.98
N THR A 488 20.21 28.25 21.54
CA THR A 488 20.41 27.58 20.24
C THR A 488 19.21 27.85 19.31
N ALA A 489 19.50 28.41 18.12
CA ALA A 489 18.52 28.53 17.04
C ALA A 489 18.68 27.39 16.02
N VAL A 490 17.61 26.66 15.75
CA VAL A 490 17.56 25.62 14.72
C VAL A 490 16.70 26.09 13.56
N PHE A 491 17.32 26.45 12.44
CA PHE A 491 16.64 26.89 11.22
C PHE A 491 16.36 25.70 10.31
N LEU A 492 15.09 25.34 10.13
CA LEU A 492 14.69 24.30 9.21
C LEU A 492 14.86 24.79 7.78
N THR A 493 15.57 24.02 6.96
CA THR A 493 15.78 24.32 5.55
C THR A 493 15.62 23.09 4.67
N ALA A 494 15.11 23.27 3.47
CA ALA A 494 15.03 22.22 2.47
C ALA A 494 16.34 22.06 1.67
N ASP A 495 17.15 23.12 1.58
CA ASP A 495 18.47 23.10 0.92
C ASP A 495 19.55 23.57 1.92
N PRO A 496 20.52 22.68 2.26
CA PRO A 496 21.56 23.00 3.23
C PRO A 496 22.62 23.96 2.72
N MET A 497 22.62 24.29 1.42
CA MET A 497 23.61 25.16 0.78
C MET A 497 23.14 26.62 0.69
N VAL A 498 21.87 26.87 0.97
CA VAL A 498 21.22 28.17 0.83
C VAL A 498 20.85 28.74 2.21
N VAL A 499 20.96 30.06 2.36
CA VAL A 499 20.54 30.75 3.60
C VAL A 499 19.04 30.56 3.80
N PRO A 500 18.58 30.00 4.94
CA PRO A 500 17.15 29.86 5.21
C PRO A 500 16.43 31.20 5.24
N HIS A 501 15.26 31.28 4.61
CA HIS A 501 14.42 32.49 4.65
C HIS A 501 14.11 32.90 6.09
N ALA A 502 13.91 31.96 6.99
CA ALA A 502 13.68 32.23 8.41
C ALA A 502 14.85 32.96 9.06
N LEU A 503 16.11 32.62 8.71
CA LEU A 503 17.28 33.37 9.19
C LEU A 503 17.30 34.80 8.63
N MET A 504 17.03 34.97 7.34
CA MET A 504 17.02 36.30 6.72
C MET A 504 15.95 37.23 7.36
N HIS A 505 14.77 36.67 7.62
CA HIS A 505 13.72 37.40 8.33
C HIS A 505 14.11 37.74 9.77
N ASN A 506 14.71 36.81 10.51
CA ASN A 506 15.17 37.05 11.87
C ASN A 506 16.22 38.16 11.92
N LEU A 507 17.20 38.13 11.02
CA LEU A 507 18.23 39.15 10.93
C LEU A 507 17.65 40.53 10.52
N LYS A 508 16.72 40.54 9.55
CA LYS A 508 16.12 41.79 9.06
C LYS A 508 15.24 42.49 10.08
N HIS A 509 14.40 41.73 10.79
CA HIS A 509 13.36 42.27 11.66
C HIS A 509 13.78 42.32 13.13
N ASN A 510 14.36 41.23 13.65
CA ASN A 510 14.78 41.15 15.06
C ASN A 510 16.22 41.66 15.28
N LYS A 511 17.06 41.66 14.22
CA LYS A 511 18.46 42.12 14.24
C LYS A 511 19.34 41.38 15.24
N VAL A 512 19.00 40.15 15.58
CA VAL A 512 19.72 39.30 16.53
C VAL A 512 20.13 37.98 15.90
N LEU A 513 21.15 37.35 16.47
CA LEU A 513 21.62 36.04 16.16
C LEU A 513 21.81 35.27 17.48
N HIS A 514 21.45 33.98 17.52
CA HIS A 514 21.70 33.18 18.71
C HIS A 514 23.19 32.85 18.88
N GLU A 515 23.59 32.49 20.07
CA GLU A 515 24.96 32.04 20.33
C GLU A 515 25.29 30.86 19.44
N ARG A 516 24.40 29.87 19.33
CA ARG A 516 24.53 28.71 18.47
C ARG A 516 23.47 28.69 17.38
N ASN A 517 23.87 28.51 16.13
CA ASN A 517 22.97 28.51 14.98
C ASN A 517 23.13 27.23 14.17
N VAL A 518 22.04 26.51 13.98
CA VAL A 518 21.99 25.19 13.35
C VAL A 518 21.12 25.25 12.11
N PHE A 519 21.65 24.89 10.95
CA PHE A 519 20.92 24.74 9.69
C PHE A 519 20.53 23.28 9.53
N LEU A 520 19.26 22.98 9.76
CA LEU A 520 18.76 21.64 9.84
C LEU A 520 18.04 21.25 8.57
N THR A 521 18.51 20.18 7.92
CA THR A 521 17.84 19.53 6.78
C THR A 521 17.38 18.14 7.18
N VAL A 522 16.12 17.83 6.92
CA VAL A 522 15.54 16.50 7.14
C VAL A 522 15.39 15.79 5.80
N GLU A 523 16.04 14.62 5.69
CA GLU A 523 16.03 13.79 4.48
C GLU A 523 15.27 12.50 4.74
N THR A 524 14.36 12.13 3.85
CA THR A 524 13.76 10.79 3.86
C THR A 524 14.52 9.88 2.90
N LEU A 525 15.03 8.77 3.42
CA LEU A 525 15.77 7.77 2.67
C LEU A 525 14.81 6.85 1.90
N GLN A 526 15.29 6.26 0.80
CA GLN A 526 14.56 5.23 0.07
C GLN A 526 14.65 3.84 0.72
N MET A 527 15.03 3.77 1.99
CA MET A 527 15.04 2.56 2.82
C MET A 527 14.04 2.73 3.97
N PRO A 528 13.46 1.63 4.49
CA PRO A 528 12.46 1.70 5.54
C PRO A 528 12.96 2.34 6.81
N TYR A 529 14.18 2.00 7.24
CA TYR A 529 14.77 2.46 8.49
C TYR A 529 16.17 3.02 8.26
N ALA A 530 16.49 4.14 8.91
CA ALA A 530 17.82 4.71 8.88
C ALA A 530 18.71 3.99 9.89
N ALA A 531 19.91 3.56 9.46
CA ALA A 531 20.90 2.99 10.37
C ALA A 531 21.30 4.03 11.44
N ALA A 532 21.39 3.61 12.71
CA ALA A 532 21.64 4.51 13.84
C ALA A 532 22.88 5.40 13.64
N GLY A 533 24.00 4.85 13.18
CA GLY A 533 25.25 5.60 12.92
C GLY A 533 25.23 6.49 11.67
N LYS A 534 24.19 6.42 10.82
CA LYS A 534 24.05 7.25 9.60
C LYS A 534 22.86 8.21 9.68
N ARG A 535 22.16 8.24 10.80
CA ARG A 535 20.95 9.05 11.02
C ARG A 535 21.27 10.54 11.06
N LEU A 536 22.36 10.89 11.71
CA LEU A 536 22.75 12.26 11.94
C LEU A 536 24.13 12.53 11.33
N LYS A 537 24.26 13.65 10.62
CA LYS A 537 25.54 14.17 10.15
C LYS A 537 25.62 15.64 10.56
N ILE A 538 26.68 16.00 11.29
CA ILE A 538 26.90 17.34 11.78
C ILE A 538 28.23 17.84 11.17
N ASP A 539 28.15 18.94 10.44
CA ASP A 539 29.31 19.63 9.84
C ASP A 539 29.38 21.03 10.47
N ALA A 540 30.50 21.36 11.15
CA ALA A 540 30.77 22.73 11.58
C ALA A 540 31.17 23.58 10.35
N ILE A 541 30.57 24.75 10.18
CA ILE A 541 30.82 25.64 9.03
C ILE A 541 31.38 27.01 9.42
N GLY A 542 31.65 27.20 10.69
CA GLY A 542 32.22 28.43 11.28
C GLY A 542 32.02 28.42 12.78
N ASP A 543 32.47 29.48 13.45
CA ASP A 543 32.30 29.64 14.89
C ASP A 543 30.81 29.72 15.22
N GLU A 544 30.28 28.71 15.97
CA GLU A 544 28.91 28.62 16.42
C GLU A 544 27.85 28.42 15.30
N PHE A 545 28.28 28.02 14.08
CA PHE A 545 27.41 27.66 12.97
C PHE A 545 27.61 26.19 12.59
N TYR A 546 26.48 25.47 12.50
CA TYR A 546 26.47 24.04 12.23
C TYR A 546 25.47 23.69 11.13
N ARG A 547 25.87 22.81 10.23
CA ARG A 547 24.98 22.19 9.25
C ARG A 547 24.66 20.79 9.75
N VAL A 548 23.37 20.50 9.93
CA VAL A 548 22.90 19.23 10.47
C VAL A 548 21.95 18.57 9.48
N HIS A 549 22.28 17.35 9.09
CA HIS A 549 21.41 16.49 8.31
C HIS A 549 20.86 15.39 9.19
N VAL A 550 19.53 15.34 9.31
CA VAL A 550 18.81 14.26 9.99
C VAL A 550 18.13 13.39 8.95
N ARG A 551 18.39 12.09 9.00
CA ARG A 551 17.89 11.12 8.03
C ARG A 551 16.92 10.15 8.70
N PHE A 552 15.75 9.97 8.07
CA PHE A 552 14.75 9.01 8.46
C PHE A 552 14.46 8.05 7.31
N GLY A 553 14.16 6.80 7.62
CA GLY A 553 13.61 5.88 6.66
C GLY A 553 12.13 6.18 6.39
N PHE A 554 11.59 5.70 5.25
CA PHE A 554 10.20 5.99 4.87
C PHE A 554 9.15 5.27 5.74
N MET A 555 9.56 4.31 6.58
CA MET A 555 8.69 3.65 7.58
C MET A 555 8.83 4.28 8.97
N GLU A 556 9.74 5.22 9.15
CA GLU A 556 9.95 5.87 10.43
C GLU A 556 9.04 7.10 10.58
N THR A 557 8.59 7.32 11.82
CA THR A 557 7.96 8.59 12.18
C THR A 557 9.06 9.59 12.51
N PRO A 558 9.22 10.67 11.75
CA PRO A 558 10.31 11.61 11.96
C PRO A 558 10.06 12.42 13.24
N ASP A 559 10.94 12.22 14.23
CA ASP A 559 10.98 12.99 15.47
C ASP A 559 12.32 13.73 15.53
N VAL A 560 12.30 14.97 15.08
CA VAL A 560 13.51 15.80 14.94
C VAL A 560 14.09 16.18 16.31
N PRO A 561 13.32 16.64 17.30
CA PRO A 561 13.84 16.95 18.62
C PRO A 561 14.54 15.75 19.27
N LEU A 562 13.90 14.58 19.21
CA LEU A 562 14.49 13.35 19.76
C LEU A 562 15.78 12.94 19.02
N ALA A 563 15.83 13.11 17.69
CA ALA A 563 17.03 12.83 16.91
C ALA A 563 18.19 13.77 17.27
N LEU A 564 17.91 15.07 17.47
CA LEU A 564 18.90 16.06 17.90
C LEU A 564 19.40 15.81 19.32
N MET A 565 18.55 15.47 20.27
CA MET A 565 18.96 15.13 21.65
C MET A 565 19.91 13.94 21.67
N ARG A 566 19.68 12.94 20.83
CA ARG A 566 20.56 11.76 20.72
C ARG A 566 21.89 12.02 20.01
N SER A 567 22.13 13.23 19.50
CA SER A 567 23.39 13.59 18.86
C SER A 567 24.56 13.57 19.83
N CYS A 568 24.34 13.84 21.12
CA CYS A 568 25.34 13.75 22.16
C CYS A 568 25.96 12.36 22.29
N ASP A 569 25.16 11.31 22.13
CA ASP A 569 25.60 9.92 22.23
C ASP A 569 26.63 9.55 21.14
N GLN A 570 26.73 10.37 20.09
CA GLN A 570 27.63 10.19 18.95
C GLN A 570 28.80 11.18 18.90
N GLY A 571 29.06 11.87 20.03
CA GLY A 571 30.16 12.89 20.10
C GLY A 571 29.80 14.21 19.40
N GLY A 572 28.50 14.47 19.19
CA GLY A 572 27.95 15.67 18.58
C GLY A 572 27.65 16.80 19.56
N ILE A 573 26.90 17.78 19.07
CA ILE A 573 26.50 18.96 19.83
C ILE A 573 25.38 18.60 20.82
N TYR A 574 25.47 19.12 22.05
CA TYR A 574 24.39 19.03 23.01
C TYR A 574 23.27 20.01 22.66
N PHE A 575 22.07 19.49 22.46
CA PHE A 575 20.86 20.28 22.28
C PHE A 575 20.01 20.22 23.56
N ASP A 576 20.00 21.33 24.29
CA ASP A 576 19.09 21.46 25.44
C ASP A 576 17.68 21.73 24.96
N PRO A 577 16.70 20.85 25.25
CA PRO A 577 15.32 21.08 24.84
C PRO A 577 14.71 22.37 25.40
N MET A 578 15.21 22.86 26.56
CA MET A 578 14.72 24.08 27.19
C MET A 578 15.32 25.35 26.61
N ASP A 579 16.46 25.25 25.95
CA ASP A 579 17.24 26.37 25.42
C ASP A 579 17.31 26.36 23.87
N THR A 580 16.55 25.49 23.21
CA THR A 580 16.51 25.36 21.76
C THR A 580 15.24 25.95 21.18
N THR A 581 15.36 26.91 20.25
CA THR A 581 14.27 27.51 19.48
C THR A 581 14.35 27.05 18.02
N TYR A 582 13.22 26.59 17.49
CA TYR A 582 13.09 26.16 16.09
C TYR A 582 12.49 27.25 15.24
N PHE A 583 13.13 27.57 14.12
CA PHE A 583 12.65 28.53 13.13
C PHE A 583 12.26 27.80 11.86
N ALA A 584 11.02 27.97 11.41
CA ALA A 584 10.50 27.36 10.19
C ALA A 584 9.93 28.43 9.25
N SER A 585 10.13 28.24 7.94
CA SER A 585 9.43 29.02 6.92
C SER A 585 8.14 28.32 6.53
N ARG A 586 7.05 29.09 6.44
CA ARG A 586 5.78 28.64 5.90
C ARG A 586 5.56 29.30 4.55
N GLU A 587 5.77 28.52 3.48
CA GLU A 587 5.60 29.03 2.12
C GLU A 587 4.11 29.10 1.74
N THR A 588 3.66 30.26 1.27
CA THR A 588 2.37 30.43 0.60
C THR A 588 2.60 30.47 -0.90
N ILE A 589 2.01 29.50 -1.61
CA ILE A 589 2.19 29.35 -3.05
C ILE A 589 1.21 30.23 -3.80
N VAL A 590 1.73 31.04 -4.71
CA VAL A 590 0.97 31.85 -5.66
C VAL A 590 1.16 31.24 -7.06
N ALA A 591 0.06 30.77 -7.66
CA ALA A 591 0.10 30.22 -9.02
C ALA A 591 0.36 31.36 -10.04
N SER A 592 1.40 31.19 -10.86
CA SER A 592 1.79 32.16 -11.90
C SER A 592 1.72 31.53 -13.28
N ALA A 593 1.27 32.27 -14.28
CA ALA A 593 1.30 31.79 -15.65
C ALA A 593 2.75 31.71 -16.17
N ASN A 594 3.13 30.59 -16.79
CA ASN A 594 4.40 30.36 -17.52
C ASN A 594 5.61 29.79 -16.75
N ARG A 595 5.45 29.18 -15.56
CA ARG A 595 6.63 28.66 -14.81
C ARG A 595 6.74 27.14 -14.67
N GLY A 596 6.29 26.34 -15.64
CA GLY A 596 6.70 24.92 -15.71
C GLY A 596 5.62 23.86 -15.53
N MET A 597 4.40 24.23 -15.17
CA MET A 597 3.19 23.40 -15.26
C MET A 597 2.04 24.19 -15.91
N PRO A 598 1.00 23.50 -16.46
CA PRO A 598 -0.25 24.15 -16.85
C PRO A 598 -0.92 24.80 -15.63
N ILE A 599 -1.53 25.97 -15.81
CA ILE A 599 -2.17 26.78 -14.76
C ILE A 599 -3.13 25.99 -13.85
N TRP A 600 -3.91 25.05 -14.42
CA TRP A 600 -4.83 24.24 -13.64
C TRP A 600 -4.09 23.32 -12.64
N ARG A 601 -2.89 22.80 -13.03
CA ARG A 601 -2.06 22.00 -12.14
C ARG A 601 -1.37 22.84 -11.08
N ASP A 602 -0.97 24.08 -11.40
CA ASP A 602 -0.42 25.02 -10.42
C ASP A 602 -1.46 25.37 -9.35
N LYS A 603 -2.71 25.68 -9.77
CA LYS A 603 -3.83 25.87 -8.85
C LYS A 603 -4.12 24.62 -8.01
N LEU A 604 -4.07 23.44 -8.62
CA LEU A 604 -4.24 22.18 -7.91
C LEU A 604 -3.11 21.96 -6.89
N PHE A 605 -1.86 22.23 -7.26
CA PHE A 605 -0.72 22.13 -6.36
C PHE A 605 -0.84 23.12 -5.20
N ALA A 606 -1.20 24.37 -5.46
CA ALA A 606 -1.43 25.39 -4.43
C ALA A 606 -2.56 24.97 -3.47
N LEU A 607 -3.65 24.38 -3.98
CA LEU A 607 -4.73 23.84 -3.15
C LEU A 607 -4.23 22.69 -2.26
N MET A 608 -3.48 21.75 -2.84
CA MET A 608 -2.90 20.61 -2.11
C MET A 608 -1.91 21.10 -1.05
N HIS A 609 -1.07 22.09 -1.37
CA HIS A 609 -0.08 22.64 -0.45
C HIS A 609 -0.74 23.37 0.73
N ARG A 610 -1.79 24.14 0.47
CA ARG A 610 -2.56 24.86 1.51
C ARG A 610 -3.22 23.90 2.52
N ASN A 611 -3.69 22.73 2.03
CA ASN A 611 -4.32 21.70 2.86
C ASN A 611 -3.34 20.66 3.43
N ALA A 612 -2.05 20.77 3.10
CA ALA A 612 -1.02 19.90 3.65
C ALA A 612 -0.79 20.17 5.14
N ALA A 613 -0.57 19.12 5.92
CA ALA A 613 -0.15 19.27 7.31
C ALA A 613 1.18 20.05 7.39
N PRO A 614 1.34 20.96 8.36
CA PRO A 614 2.56 21.74 8.51
C PRO A 614 3.77 20.83 8.75
N ALA A 615 4.92 21.20 8.21
CA ALA A 615 6.17 20.45 8.38
C ALA A 615 6.55 20.30 9.86
N THR A 616 6.25 21.33 10.65
CA THR A 616 6.55 21.40 12.07
C THR A 616 5.81 20.34 12.88
N GLY A 617 4.52 20.14 12.63
CA GLY A 617 3.75 19.05 13.24
C GLY A 617 4.19 17.66 12.76
N PHE A 618 4.53 17.54 11.47
CA PHE A 618 5.01 16.29 10.89
C PHE A 618 6.36 15.83 11.49
N PHE A 619 7.26 16.79 11.79
CA PHE A 619 8.56 16.55 12.42
C PHE A 619 8.51 16.57 13.95
N ARG A 620 7.33 16.64 14.55
CA ARG A 620 7.08 16.66 16.00
C ARG A 620 7.80 17.79 16.73
N ILE A 621 7.92 18.95 16.09
CA ILE A 621 8.54 20.13 16.72
C ILE A 621 7.58 20.68 17.77
N PRO A 622 8.04 20.94 19.03
CA PRO A 622 7.21 21.49 20.08
C PRO A 622 6.69 22.89 19.74
N GLY A 623 5.38 23.10 19.78
CA GLY A 623 4.76 24.38 19.39
C GLY A 623 5.19 25.58 20.25
N ASN A 624 5.52 25.36 21.54
CA ASN A 624 6.03 26.38 22.44
C ASN A 624 7.49 26.79 22.20
N ARG A 625 8.20 26.11 21.29
CA ARG A 625 9.59 26.36 20.90
C ARG A 625 9.72 26.69 19.41
N LEU A 626 8.60 26.98 18.75
CA LEU A 626 8.53 27.20 17.32
C LEU A 626 8.24 28.65 16.99
N VAL A 627 9.03 29.20 16.07
CA VAL A 627 8.79 30.49 15.40
C VAL A 627 8.53 30.19 13.91
N GLU A 628 7.30 30.42 13.46
CA GLU A 628 6.94 30.27 12.03
C GLU A 628 6.96 31.65 11.34
N LEU A 629 7.65 31.73 10.22
CA LEU A 629 7.78 32.94 9.41
C LEU A 629 7.19 32.70 8.02
N GLY A 630 6.26 33.58 7.62
CA GLY A 630 5.59 33.48 6.32
C GLY A 630 6.47 33.96 5.17
N ALA A 631 6.52 33.19 4.08
CA ALA A 631 7.14 33.57 2.81
C ALA A 631 6.16 33.32 1.67
N GLN A 632 6.11 34.19 0.64
CA GLN A 632 5.35 33.94 -0.58
C GLN A 632 6.29 33.48 -1.69
N VAL A 633 5.91 32.44 -2.41
CA VAL A 633 6.67 31.91 -3.54
C VAL A 633 5.74 31.76 -4.74
N GLU A 634 6.12 32.38 -5.86
CA GLU A 634 5.42 32.23 -7.14
C GLU A 634 5.93 30.98 -7.88
N ILE A 635 5.01 30.14 -8.34
CA ILE A 635 5.33 28.93 -9.11
C ILE A 635 4.54 28.92 -10.40
#